data_dc9123bcb0758d388187b888a10df2e7
#
_entry.id   dc9123bcb0758d388187b888a10df2e7
#
_cell.length_a   1.000
_cell.length_b   1.000
_cell.length_c   1.000
_cell.angle_alpha   90.00
_cell.angle_beta   90.00
_cell.angle_gamma   90.00
#
_symmetry.space_group_name_H-M   'P 1'
#
loop_
_entity.id
_entity.type
_entity.pdbx_description
1 polymer ?
#
loop_
_entity_poly.entity_id
_entity_poly.type
_entity_poly.pdbx_seq_one_letter_code
_entity_poly.pdbx_strand_id
1 'polypeptide(L)'
;MTPLFPVKTFAPSTLRFLFPLGLLSLATAAQAEDEAIYFSDLPVVASVSRLPQRLADASTAVTVIDRDIIKASGARDLNDIFRLVPGFQTYPNTTETARVSYHGMGEGEYGARVQVLVDGRSMYSPLFGGGVNWVTLPVALDDIERIEVVRGTNAVSYGSNAFLGVINIITVDPALTHGLSLSTSFGNQNVRDYNFRLGGKIGETGDFRFTFKQQNDDGLTNRYDWVDSYFSRLVDLRADFSLSDRDSLQVSLGQAEGVSQIGRLGSIISIPGLPPIDGDPIRDLKQKDIYVQLLWRRVFSPGSDLQVRYSYVEDRSSDAFSVSIPGQSYVFNQSGDEGVRHEIELQHSLKMAESARLAWGASWRDDGTRSKWSLSGRGMVHRDVSRLFGNLEWKPVRWFTGNVGIAGENDSLAGFHLSPRLSTNFHLNAENTLRLGVSRAYRNGSTVDYLGNAKVVLANTLIYNVYQGNRSLPSERLDTIEVGYLGDWRDWRASLDVRLFSEKIYDRLFRIDLGTGASVPDTTLPDATVPIQNIHIYGVEYQFKWQPFDNTRLLVNQAFTRADADYLASALGLSGSTLANASDAQKIDYFTEHSMPRRSSSLLLMQKLPFGLDFSIAGYWQDMMKWTTNTSSVKYQRYDARLGYPFRFNGLRGELALTVQSLNGTHSEYKSSINNPDGRLVERRQWLSLRLDY
;
A
#
# COMPACT_ATOMS: atom_id res chain seq x y z
N MET A 1 7.34 -13.66 -63.53
CA MET A 1 8.28 -14.76 -63.21
C MET A 1 8.34 -14.84 -61.68
N THR A 2 7.63 -15.81 -61.17
CA THR A 2 7.65 -16.25 -59.74
C THR A 2 8.94 -16.99 -59.46
N PRO A 3 9.43 -17.03 -58.19
CA PRO A 3 9.14 -18.26 -57.46
C PRO A 3 8.69 -18.09 -56.00
N LEU A 4 7.76 -18.87 -55.69
CA LEU A 4 7.30 -19.53 -54.48
C LEU A 4 8.37 -19.85 -53.40
N PHE A 5 8.02 -19.55 -52.13
CA PHE A 5 8.58 -20.24 -50.95
C PHE A 5 7.46 -20.89 -50.16
N PRO A 6 7.67 -22.07 -49.60
CA PRO A 6 6.62 -22.86 -49.03
C PRO A 6 6.34 -22.53 -47.56
N VAL A 7 5.07 -22.46 -47.24
CA VAL A 7 4.51 -22.40 -45.88
C VAL A 7 4.74 -23.73 -45.17
N LYS A 8 5.47 -23.72 -44.05
CA LYS A 8 5.49 -24.85 -43.10
C LYS A 8 4.38 -24.64 -42.06
N THR A 9 3.37 -25.47 -42.21
CA THR A 9 2.34 -25.70 -41.19
C THR A 9 2.93 -26.50 -40.04
N PHE A 10 2.95 -25.94 -38.85
CA PHE A 10 3.17 -26.66 -37.59
C PHE A 10 1.84 -27.15 -37.04
N ALA A 11 1.71 -28.47 -36.92
CA ALA A 11 0.58 -29.15 -36.27
C ALA A 11 0.68 -28.99 -34.73
N PRO A 12 -0.43 -28.87 -34.02
CA PRO A 12 -0.42 -28.80 -32.55
C PRO A 12 -0.17 -30.21 -31.98
N SER A 13 0.90 -30.35 -31.19
CA SER A 13 1.15 -31.55 -30.40
C SER A 13 0.20 -31.61 -29.21
N THR A 14 -0.81 -32.47 -29.29
CA THR A 14 -1.68 -32.86 -28.18
C THR A 14 -0.92 -33.71 -27.18
N LEU A 15 -0.54 -33.14 -26.06
CA LEU A 15 -0.03 -33.89 -24.91
C LEU A 15 -1.23 -34.53 -24.16
N ARG A 16 -1.42 -35.83 -24.36
CA ARG A 16 -2.38 -36.65 -23.59
C ARG A 16 -1.75 -36.98 -22.24
N PHE A 17 -2.22 -36.36 -21.16
CA PHE A 17 -2.00 -36.84 -19.80
C PHE A 17 -2.99 -37.97 -19.49
N LEU A 18 -2.47 -39.21 -19.43
CA LEU A 18 -3.16 -40.34 -18.81
C LEU A 18 -2.99 -40.25 -17.29
N PHE A 19 -4.07 -39.91 -16.57
CA PHE A 19 -4.17 -40.11 -15.13
C PHE A 19 -4.63 -41.54 -14.85
N PRO A 20 -3.97 -42.30 -13.97
CA PRO A 20 -4.54 -43.54 -13.47
C PRO A 20 -5.64 -43.23 -12.44
N LEU A 21 -6.87 -43.58 -12.76
CA LEU A 21 -7.99 -43.68 -11.81
C LEU A 21 -7.72 -44.88 -10.89
N GLY A 22 -7.38 -44.61 -9.66
CA GLY A 22 -7.26 -45.68 -8.69
C GLY A 22 -6.79 -45.17 -7.35
N LEU A 23 -7.72 -44.60 -6.54
CA LEU A 23 -7.72 -44.56 -5.07
C LEU A 23 -8.97 -43.84 -4.60
N LEU A 24 -10.13 -44.49 -4.76
CA LEU A 24 -11.36 -44.15 -4.06
C LEU A 24 -11.52 -45.17 -2.93
N SER A 25 -11.41 -44.66 -1.69
CA SER A 25 -12.15 -45.08 -0.50
C SER A 25 -11.31 -44.88 0.74
N LEU A 26 -11.60 -43.76 1.42
CA LEU A 26 -11.60 -43.62 2.88
C LEU A 26 -12.00 -42.16 3.18
N ALA A 27 -13.30 -41.89 3.01
CA ALA A 27 -13.89 -40.68 3.57
C ALA A 27 -14.21 -40.93 5.03
N THR A 28 -13.30 -40.64 5.93
CA THR A 28 -13.63 -40.40 7.35
C THR A 28 -14.16 -38.97 7.45
N ALA A 29 -15.37 -38.84 7.98
CA ALA A 29 -16.02 -37.56 8.24
C ALA A 29 -15.08 -36.65 9.06
N ALA A 30 -14.58 -35.58 8.45
CA ALA A 30 -13.97 -34.47 9.15
C ALA A 30 -15.10 -33.76 9.89
N GLN A 31 -15.10 -33.80 11.21
CA GLN A 31 -15.92 -32.93 12.02
C GLN A 31 -15.51 -31.50 11.70
N ALA A 32 -16.48 -30.69 11.26
CA ALA A 32 -16.32 -29.25 11.13
C ALA A 32 -16.00 -28.67 12.51
N GLU A 33 -14.81 -28.11 12.67
CA GLU A 33 -14.55 -27.22 13.82
C GLU A 33 -15.45 -25.99 13.67
N ASP A 34 -15.99 -25.57 14.79
CA ASP A 34 -17.03 -24.58 15.00
C ASP A 34 -16.82 -23.30 14.17
N GLU A 35 -17.49 -23.17 13.03
CA GLU A 35 -17.47 -22.00 12.15
C GLU A 35 -18.33 -20.84 12.67
N ALA A 36 -18.95 -20.98 13.83
CA ALA A 36 -19.81 -19.99 14.47
C ALA A 36 -19.07 -18.70 14.92
N ILE A 37 -17.72 -18.68 14.84
CA ILE A 37 -16.89 -17.57 15.31
C ILE A 37 -16.93 -16.36 14.33
N TYR A 38 -17.31 -16.54 13.07
CA TYR A 38 -17.15 -15.51 12.03
C TYR A 38 -18.14 -14.35 12.08
N PHE A 39 -19.26 -14.46 12.80
CA PHE A 39 -20.27 -13.41 12.95
C PHE A 39 -20.73 -13.22 14.40
N SER A 40 -20.01 -13.74 15.39
CA SER A 40 -20.40 -13.57 16.79
C SER A 40 -20.38 -12.12 17.26
N ASP A 41 -19.47 -11.28 16.72
CA ASP A 41 -19.42 -9.83 16.94
C ASP A 41 -18.67 -9.14 15.81
N LEU A 42 -19.04 -7.86 15.50
CA LEU A 42 -18.23 -7.01 14.62
C LEU A 42 -16.78 -6.95 15.12
N PRO A 43 -15.78 -7.06 14.24
CA PRO A 43 -14.39 -7.09 14.66
C PRO A 43 -14.03 -5.85 15.49
N VAL A 44 -13.25 -6.06 16.53
CA VAL A 44 -12.68 -4.98 17.33
C VAL A 44 -11.49 -4.41 16.57
N VAL A 45 -11.51 -3.11 16.31
CA VAL A 45 -10.46 -2.38 15.62
C VAL A 45 -9.81 -1.36 16.56
N ALA A 46 -8.50 -1.20 16.47
CA ALA A 46 -7.76 -0.20 17.25
C ALA A 46 -7.15 0.89 16.36
N SER A 47 -7.14 0.70 15.04
CA SER A 47 -6.45 1.59 14.08
C SER A 47 -7.05 2.99 13.99
N VAL A 48 -8.29 3.20 14.43
CA VAL A 48 -8.96 4.50 14.28
C VAL A 48 -8.59 5.47 15.39
N SER A 49 -8.75 5.05 16.66
CA SER A 49 -8.61 5.93 17.84
C SER A 49 -7.49 5.52 18.78
N ARG A 50 -6.72 4.48 18.44
CA ARG A 50 -5.74 3.85 19.34
C ARG A 50 -6.40 3.18 20.57
N LEU A 51 -7.73 3.07 20.59
CA LEU A 51 -8.51 2.33 21.57
C LEU A 51 -9.16 1.14 20.87
N PRO A 52 -9.17 -0.07 21.47
CA PRO A 52 -9.97 -1.17 20.96
C PRO A 52 -11.46 -0.77 20.95
N GLN A 53 -12.08 -0.73 19.76
CA GLN A 53 -13.46 -0.30 19.55
C GLN A 53 -14.20 -1.29 18.65
N ARG A 54 -15.50 -1.49 18.86
CA ARG A 54 -16.35 -2.15 17.85
C ARG A 54 -16.45 -1.26 16.63
N LEU A 55 -16.64 -1.80 15.45
CA LEU A 55 -16.81 -1.02 14.22
C LEU A 55 -17.94 0.02 14.33
N ALA A 56 -19.02 -0.30 15.07
CA ALA A 56 -20.13 0.61 15.32
C ALA A 56 -19.74 1.86 16.17
N ASP A 57 -18.68 1.76 16.97
CA ASP A 57 -18.16 2.84 17.82
C ASP A 57 -17.03 3.63 17.15
N ALA A 58 -16.49 3.11 16.04
CA ALA A 58 -15.37 3.71 15.33
C ALA A 58 -15.74 5.08 14.74
N SER A 59 -14.79 6.02 14.81
CA SER A 59 -15.00 7.42 14.39
C SER A 59 -15.00 7.63 12.88
N THR A 60 -14.65 6.62 12.09
CA THR A 60 -14.67 6.63 10.61
C THR A 60 -14.85 5.21 10.08
N ALA A 61 -15.05 5.08 8.76
CA ALA A 61 -15.24 3.78 8.10
C ALA A 61 -13.94 2.94 8.11
N VAL A 62 -14.06 1.65 8.44
CA VAL A 62 -12.95 0.70 8.46
C VAL A 62 -13.31 -0.55 7.67
N THR A 63 -12.46 -0.91 6.73
CA THR A 63 -12.52 -2.22 6.07
C THR A 63 -11.55 -3.17 6.78
N VAL A 64 -12.05 -4.29 7.26
CA VAL A 64 -11.23 -5.36 7.82
C VAL A 64 -11.16 -6.51 6.83
N ILE A 65 -9.93 -6.89 6.47
CA ILE A 65 -9.60 -8.00 5.58
C ILE A 65 -8.93 -9.07 6.45
N ASP A 66 -9.65 -10.16 6.69
CA ASP A 66 -9.18 -11.31 7.46
C ASP A 66 -8.33 -12.28 6.60
N ARG A 67 -7.73 -13.28 7.25
CA ARG A 67 -6.91 -14.31 6.58
C ARG A 67 -7.67 -15.07 5.50
N ASP A 68 -8.95 -15.33 5.70
CA ASP A 68 -9.75 -16.06 4.72
C ASP A 68 -10.00 -15.23 3.47
N ILE A 69 -10.25 -13.93 3.63
CA ILE A 69 -10.38 -13.00 2.51
C ILE A 69 -9.04 -12.89 1.77
N ILE A 70 -7.90 -12.77 2.50
CA ILE A 70 -6.55 -12.75 1.90
C ILE A 70 -6.33 -14.02 1.07
N LYS A 71 -6.57 -15.18 1.65
CA LYS A 71 -6.42 -16.48 0.97
C LYS A 71 -7.35 -16.61 -0.24
N ALA A 72 -8.62 -16.25 -0.08
CA ALA A 72 -9.64 -16.37 -1.11
C ALA A 72 -9.45 -15.39 -2.26
N SER A 73 -8.85 -14.23 -2.03
CA SER A 73 -8.53 -13.25 -3.08
C SER A 73 -7.61 -13.84 -4.16
N GLY A 74 -6.83 -14.87 -3.82
CA GLY A 74 -5.80 -15.40 -4.69
C GLY A 74 -4.69 -14.40 -4.99
N ALA A 75 -4.55 -13.36 -4.16
CA ALA A 75 -3.47 -12.39 -4.29
C ALA A 75 -2.12 -13.06 -3.99
N ARG A 76 -1.15 -12.82 -4.84
CA ARG A 76 0.24 -13.21 -4.63
C ARG A 76 1.03 -12.06 -4.02
N ASP A 77 0.69 -10.84 -4.41
CA ASP A 77 1.27 -9.61 -3.89
C ASP A 77 0.25 -8.88 -2.99
N LEU A 78 0.74 -8.29 -1.92
CA LEU A 78 -0.09 -7.58 -0.94
C LEU A 78 -0.93 -6.47 -1.59
N ASN A 79 -0.37 -5.82 -2.61
CA ASN A 79 -1.02 -4.70 -3.32
C ASN A 79 -2.35 -5.11 -3.97
N ASP A 80 -2.44 -6.33 -4.52
CA ASP A 80 -3.66 -6.82 -5.18
C ASP A 80 -4.84 -6.94 -4.21
N ILE A 81 -4.56 -7.15 -2.92
CA ILE A 81 -5.60 -7.28 -1.88
C ILE A 81 -6.41 -5.98 -1.75
N PHE A 82 -5.78 -4.81 -1.97
CA PHE A 82 -6.46 -3.52 -1.82
C PHE A 82 -7.49 -3.24 -2.92
N ARG A 83 -7.52 -4.03 -4.00
CA ARG A 83 -8.65 -4.02 -4.96
C ARG A 83 -9.98 -4.45 -4.31
N LEU A 84 -9.92 -5.11 -3.14
CA LEU A 84 -11.09 -5.48 -2.33
C LEU A 84 -11.47 -4.40 -1.30
N VAL A 85 -10.94 -3.19 -1.39
CA VAL A 85 -11.27 -2.08 -0.50
C VAL A 85 -11.95 -0.98 -1.31
N PRO A 86 -13.13 -0.48 -0.88
CA PRO A 86 -13.81 0.60 -1.60
C PRO A 86 -12.91 1.82 -1.78
N GLY A 87 -12.88 2.39 -2.98
CA GLY A 87 -12.12 3.60 -3.29
C GLY A 87 -10.61 3.41 -3.52
N PHE A 88 -10.05 2.24 -3.21
CA PHE A 88 -8.64 1.94 -3.47
C PHE A 88 -8.42 1.44 -4.89
N GLN A 89 -7.29 1.84 -5.46
CA GLN A 89 -6.81 1.38 -6.76
C GLN A 89 -5.39 0.83 -6.62
N THR A 90 -5.12 -0.21 -7.39
CA THR A 90 -3.79 -0.79 -7.54
C THR A 90 -3.43 -0.74 -9.02
N TYR A 91 -2.31 -0.16 -9.36
CA TYR A 91 -1.87 -0.08 -10.75
C TYR A 91 -0.45 -0.60 -10.91
N PRO A 92 -0.17 -1.31 -12.01
CA PRO A 92 1.18 -1.70 -12.34
C PRO A 92 1.98 -0.46 -12.69
N ASN A 93 3.12 -0.28 -12.05
CA ASN A 93 4.11 0.69 -12.52
C ASN A 93 4.88 0.12 -13.71
N THR A 94 5.59 0.96 -14.42
CA THR A 94 6.40 0.57 -15.59
C THR A 94 7.65 -0.20 -15.20
N THR A 95 8.11 -0.04 -13.98
CA THR A 95 9.44 -0.46 -13.54
C THR A 95 9.50 -0.97 -12.11
N GLU A 96 8.36 -1.11 -11.43
CA GLU A 96 8.27 -1.52 -10.03
C GLU A 96 6.99 -2.30 -9.78
N THR A 97 6.89 -2.91 -8.59
CA THR A 97 5.62 -3.53 -8.14
C THR A 97 4.50 -2.51 -8.15
N ALA A 98 3.28 -3.01 -8.33
CA ALA A 98 2.09 -2.19 -8.38
C ALA A 98 1.96 -1.29 -7.14
N ARG A 99 1.55 -0.04 -7.35
CA ARG A 99 1.32 0.95 -6.29
C ARG A 99 -0.12 0.92 -5.81
N VAL A 100 -0.33 1.35 -4.59
CA VAL A 100 -1.66 1.50 -3.99
C VAL A 100 -1.98 2.98 -3.89
N SER A 101 -3.17 3.35 -4.34
CA SER A 101 -3.68 4.72 -4.32
C SER A 101 -5.10 4.74 -3.75
N TYR A 102 -5.45 5.79 -3.03
CA TYR A 102 -6.79 6.02 -2.51
C TYR A 102 -7.22 7.44 -2.89
N HIS A 103 -8.41 7.58 -3.49
CA HIS A 103 -8.94 8.83 -4.04
C HIS A 103 -8.01 9.52 -5.04
N GLY A 104 -7.31 8.74 -5.87
CA GLY A 104 -6.39 9.27 -6.85
C GLY A 104 -5.12 9.87 -6.26
N MET A 105 -4.55 10.87 -6.97
CA MET A 105 -3.32 11.56 -6.57
C MET A 105 -2.14 10.61 -6.30
N GLY A 106 -2.05 9.56 -7.12
CA GLY A 106 -0.95 8.60 -7.10
C GLY A 106 0.28 9.08 -7.88
N GLU A 107 0.30 10.34 -8.32
CA GLU A 107 1.46 10.94 -8.97
C GLU A 107 2.61 11.12 -7.99
N GLY A 108 3.80 10.98 -8.51
CA GLY A 108 5.01 10.86 -7.71
C GLY A 108 5.30 9.40 -7.39
N GLU A 109 6.55 9.10 -7.14
CA GLU A 109 7.06 7.74 -7.17
C GLU A 109 6.49 6.84 -6.07
N TYR A 110 5.96 7.37 -4.94
CA TYR A 110 5.62 6.54 -3.79
C TYR A 110 4.31 6.88 -3.08
N GLY A 111 3.42 7.68 -3.68
CA GLY A 111 2.04 7.86 -3.23
C GLY A 111 1.81 8.21 -1.75
N ALA A 112 2.52 9.22 -1.25
CA ALA A 112 2.63 9.55 0.17
C ALA A 112 1.37 10.19 0.79
N ARG A 113 0.18 9.59 0.66
CA ARG A 113 -1.07 10.12 1.23
C ARG A 113 -1.87 9.09 2.03
N VAL A 114 -1.41 7.83 2.04
CA VAL A 114 -2.01 6.75 2.84
C VAL A 114 -0.93 6.14 3.71
N GLN A 115 -1.06 6.28 5.02
CA GLN A 115 -0.13 5.68 5.99
C GLN A 115 -0.20 4.17 5.92
N VAL A 116 0.94 3.49 5.83
CA VAL A 116 1.04 2.02 5.91
C VAL A 116 1.83 1.64 7.15
N LEU A 117 1.28 0.71 7.92
CA LEU A 117 1.87 0.22 9.16
C LEU A 117 1.96 -1.30 9.14
N VAL A 118 3.02 -1.86 9.73
CA VAL A 118 3.13 -3.28 10.09
C VAL A 118 3.39 -3.36 11.59
N ASP A 119 2.48 -3.96 12.33
CA ASP A 119 2.48 -4.04 13.80
C ASP A 119 2.75 -2.67 14.46
N GLY A 120 2.14 -1.61 13.89
CA GLY A 120 2.25 -0.23 14.36
C GLY A 120 3.51 0.51 13.93
N ARG A 121 4.50 -0.13 13.29
CA ARG A 121 5.67 0.53 12.70
C ARG A 121 5.33 1.12 11.34
N SER A 122 5.70 2.37 11.10
CA SER A 122 5.50 3.04 9.81
C SER A 122 6.40 2.45 8.73
N MET A 123 5.80 2.16 7.57
CA MET A 123 6.49 1.70 6.36
C MET A 123 6.89 2.83 5.43
N TYR A 124 6.68 4.08 5.83
CA TYR A 124 7.13 5.23 5.08
C TYR A 124 8.65 5.37 5.17
N SER A 125 9.31 5.30 4.04
CA SER A 125 10.75 5.46 3.95
C SER A 125 11.17 6.94 3.94
N PRO A 126 12.16 7.36 4.74
CA PRO A 126 12.74 8.69 4.62
C PRO A 126 13.42 8.89 3.26
N LEU A 127 13.86 7.81 2.60
CA LEU A 127 14.57 7.83 1.33
C LEU A 127 13.62 8.09 0.14
N PHE A 128 12.50 7.38 0.08
CA PHE A 128 11.62 7.35 -1.09
C PHE A 128 10.53 8.42 -1.05
N GLY A 129 10.90 9.68 -0.91
CA GLY A 129 9.95 10.79 -0.93
C GLY A 129 8.87 10.73 0.16
N GLY A 130 9.10 9.95 1.23
CA GLY A 130 8.12 9.71 2.27
C GLY A 130 7.01 8.73 1.88
N GLY A 131 7.22 7.87 0.86
CA GLY A 131 6.29 6.83 0.45
C GLY A 131 6.69 5.43 0.90
N VAL A 132 5.94 4.43 0.45
CA VAL A 132 6.13 3.01 0.81
C VAL A 132 6.77 2.26 -0.34
N ASN A 133 7.86 1.55 -0.07
CA ASN A 133 8.44 0.60 -1.00
C ASN A 133 7.74 -0.76 -0.86
N TRP A 134 6.87 -1.08 -1.79
CA TRP A 134 6.11 -2.34 -1.78
C TRP A 134 6.95 -3.57 -2.12
N VAL A 135 8.10 -3.40 -2.79
CA VAL A 135 9.01 -4.52 -3.16
C VAL A 135 9.68 -5.10 -1.93
N THR A 136 10.12 -4.23 -1.01
CA THR A 136 10.83 -4.61 0.21
C THR A 136 9.96 -4.51 1.46
N LEU A 137 8.63 -4.53 1.32
CA LEU A 137 7.73 -4.52 2.48
C LEU A 137 7.97 -5.76 3.34
N PRO A 138 8.43 -5.60 4.61
CA PRO A 138 8.92 -6.70 5.41
C PRO A 138 7.77 -7.48 6.09
N VAL A 139 6.91 -8.09 5.29
CA VAL A 139 5.84 -8.99 5.75
C VAL A 139 5.54 -10.08 4.72
N ALA A 140 5.34 -11.30 5.20
CA ALA A 140 4.83 -12.40 4.40
C ALA A 140 3.29 -12.46 4.51
N LEU A 141 2.59 -12.72 3.40
CA LEU A 141 1.12 -12.83 3.41
C LEU A 141 0.60 -13.89 4.39
N ASP A 142 1.33 -14.99 4.53
CA ASP A 142 1.01 -16.09 5.47
C ASP A 142 1.11 -15.67 6.95
N ASP A 143 1.84 -14.61 7.25
CA ASP A 143 2.00 -14.09 8.60
C ASP A 143 1.00 -12.99 8.95
N ILE A 144 0.18 -12.55 8.02
CA ILE A 144 -0.84 -11.55 8.27
C ILE A 144 -2.04 -12.20 8.98
N GLU A 145 -2.41 -11.68 10.14
CA GLU A 145 -3.65 -12.03 10.82
C GLU A 145 -4.84 -11.30 10.17
N ARG A 146 -4.71 -9.98 10.02
CA ARG A 146 -5.69 -9.14 9.36
C ARG A 146 -5.07 -7.82 8.90
N ILE A 147 -5.77 -7.16 7.99
CA ILE A 147 -5.45 -5.80 7.54
C ILE A 147 -6.65 -4.91 7.89
N GLU A 148 -6.40 -3.84 8.65
CA GLU A 148 -7.38 -2.81 8.96
C GLU A 148 -7.13 -1.60 8.06
N VAL A 149 -8.06 -1.29 7.16
CA VAL A 149 -7.97 -0.14 6.25
C VAL A 149 -8.94 0.93 6.71
N VAL A 150 -8.40 2.00 7.29
CA VAL A 150 -9.16 3.18 7.69
C VAL A 150 -9.36 4.06 6.46
N ARG A 151 -10.62 4.28 6.08
CA ARG A 151 -11.01 5.10 4.93
C ARG A 151 -11.35 6.52 5.44
N GLY A 152 -10.55 7.51 5.02
CA GLY A 152 -10.58 8.87 5.51
C GLY A 152 -9.39 9.23 6.40
N THR A 153 -9.21 10.52 6.65
CA THR A 153 -8.05 11.02 7.39
C THR A 153 -7.98 10.48 8.82
N ASN A 154 -6.78 10.13 9.26
CA ASN A 154 -6.52 9.70 10.64
C ASN A 154 -5.21 10.30 11.21
N ALA A 155 -4.92 11.55 10.85
CA ALA A 155 -3.73 12.27 11.29
C ALA A 155 -3.64 12.41 12.82
N VAL A 156 -4.77 12.44 13.51
CA VAL A 156 -4.80 12.45 14.99
C VAL A 156 -4.06 11.24 15.57
N SER A 157 -4.27 10.06 15.01
CA SER A 157 -3.66 8.82 15.52
C SER A 157 -2.26 8.55 14.96
N TYR A 158 -1.95 8.98 13.72
CA TYR A 158 -0.74 8.53 13.01
C TYR A 158 0.10 9.67 12.39
N GLY A 159 -0.28 10.94 12.59
CA GLY A 159 0.46 12.10 12.08
C GLY A 159 0.18 12.41 10.62
N SER A 160 1.02 13.27 10.05
CA SER A 160 0.84 13.90 8.74
C SER A 160 0.71 12.93 7.55
N ASN A 161 1.27 11.73 7.65
CA ASN A 161 1.20 10.74 6.56
C ASN A 161 -0.18 10.03 6.47
N ALA A 162 -0.98 10.03 7.56
CA ALA A 162 -2.34 9.50 7.55
C ALA A 162 -3.34 10.54 6.99
N PHE A 163 -3.04 11.03 5.80
CA PHE A 163 -3.74 12.15 5.15
C PHE A 163 -5.09 11.73 4.58
N LEU A 164 -5.12 10.76 3.68
CA LEU A 164 -6.35 10.21 3.09
C LEU A 164 -6.82 8.92 3.76
N GLY A 165 -5.92 8.13 4.33
CA GLY A 165 -6.25 6.85 4.95
C GLY A 165 -5.09 6.21 5.69
N VAL A 166 -5.38 5.04 6.29
CA VAL A 166 -4.38 4.21 6.96
C VAL A 166 -4.59 2.75 6.57
N ILE A 167 -3.51 2.08 6.23
CA ILE A 167 -3.43 0.62 6.09
C ILE A 167 -2.62 0.12 7.28
N ASN A 168 -3.25 -0.63 8.18
CA ASN A 168 -2.57 -1.25 9.32
C ASN A 168 -2.57 -2.77 9.16
N ILE A 169 -1.40 -3.33 8.94
CA ILE A 169 -1.17 -4.76 8.78
C ILE A 169 -0.79 -5.31 10.14
N ILE A 170 -1.55 -6.27 10.62
CA ILE A 170 -1.37 -6.92 11.93
C ILE A 170 -0.93 -8.35 11.67
N THR A 171 0.22 -8.72 12.21
CA THR A 171 0.77 -10.07 12.02
C THR A 171 0.28 -11.02 13.12
N VAL A 172 0.26 -12.32 12.78
CA VAL A 172 -0.20 -13.39 13.69
C VAL A 172 0.69 -13.45 14.92
N ASP A 173 0.08 -13.63 16.06
CA ASP A 173 0.77 -13.89 17.33
C ASP A 173 1.64 -15.15 17.22
N PRO A 174 2.93 -15.10 17.61
CA PRO A 174 3.82 -16.26 17.60
C PRO A 174 3.26 -17.49 18.34
N ALA A 175 2.52 -17.30 19.42
CA ALA A 175 1.89 -18.40 20.16
C ALA A 175 0.91 -19.24 19.33
N LEU A 176 0.35 -18.66 18.25
CA LEU A 176 -0.57 -19.32 17.31
C LEU A 176 0.14 -19.98 16.12
N THR A 177 1.47 -19.90 16.07
CA THR A 177 2.26 -20.33 14.88
C THR A 177 3.27 -21.42 15.22
N HIS A 178 3.10 -22.15 16.33
CA HIS A 178 3.99 -23.25 16.68
C HIS A 178 4.02 -24.32 15.59
N GLY A 179 5.17 -24.93 15.41
CA GLY A 179 5.41 -25.95 14.42
C GLY A 179 6.12 -25.41 13.18
N LEU A 180 6.07 -26.20 12.12
CA LEU A 180 6.71 -25.94 10.85
C LEU A 180 5.65 -25.72 9.77
N SER A 181 5.77 -24.64 9.00
CA SER A 181 4.98 -24.40 7.79
C SER A 181 5.88 -24.21 6.60
N LEU A 182 5.58 -24.92 5.53
CA LEU A 182 6.25 -24.82 4.24
C LEU A 182 5.22 -24.49 3.17
N SER A 183 5.48 -23.49 2.33
CA SER A 183 4.67 -23.30 1.13
C SER A 183 5.53 -22.99 -0.08
N THR A 184 5.06 -23.45 -1.24
CA THR A 184 5.71 -23.20 -2.52
C THR A 184 4.66 -22.98 -3.59
N SER A 185 4.96 -22.10 -4.55
CA SER A 185 4.11 -21.83 -5.71
C SER A 185 4.93 -21.87 -6.99
N PHE A 186 4.38 -22.50 -8.01
CA PHE A 186 4.99 -22.56 -9.34
C PHE A 186 3.96 -22.21 -10.41
N GLY A 187 4.33 -21.31 -11.31
CA GLY A 187 3.42 -20.82 -12.33
C GLY A 187 4.08 -20.38 -13.63
N ASN A 188 3.26 -19.80 -14.51
CA ASN A 188 3.76 -19.15 -15.71
C ASN A 188 4.52 -17.87 -15.35
N GLN A 189 5.22 -17.25 -16.32
CA GLN A 189 6.14 -16.10 -16.14
C GLN A 189 7.15 -16.33 -15.00
N ASN A 190 7.64 -17.57 -14.90
CA ASN A 190 8.65 -17.99 -13.93
C ASN A 190 8.29 -17.71 -12.45
N VAL A 191 6.99 -17.71 -12.14
CA VAL A 191 6.55 -17.63 -10.74
C VAL A 191 7.13 -18.82 -9.98
N ARG A 192 7.98 -18.53 -9.00
CA ARG A 192 8.63 -19.50 -8.10
C ARG A 192 8.74 -18.88 -6.72
N ASP A 193 7.78 -19.21 -5.86
CA ASP A 193 7.73 -18.68 -4.51
C ASP A 193 7.99 -19.79 -3.50
N TYR A 194 8.74 -19.45 -2.48
CA TYR A 194 9.06 -20.32 -1.36
C TYR A 194 8.79 -19.55 -0.06
N ASN A 195 8.10 -20.17 0.87
CA ASN A 195 7.88 -19.65 2.20
C ASN A 195 8.15 -20.76 3.23
N PHE A 196 8.93 -20.44 4.23
CA PHE A 196 9.26 -21.28 5.36
C PHE A 196 8.94 -20.52 6.64
N ARG A 197 8.19 -21.12 7.55
CA ARG A 197 7.94 -20.57 8.86
C ARG A 197 8.17 -21.62 9.93
N LEU A 198 8.91 -21.22 10.98
CA LEU A 198 9.15 -22.03 12.18
C LEU A 198 8.67 -21.21 13.39
N GLY A 199 7.80 -21.80 14.19
CA GLY A 199 7.33 -21.23 15.44
C GLY A 199 7.52 -22.17 16.59
N GLY A 200 7.66 -21.63 17.81
CA GLY A 200 7.84 -22.43 19.00
C GLY A 200 7.98 -21.58 20.25
N LYS A 201 8.23 -22.25 21.37
CA LYS A 201 8.44 -21.60 22.67
C LYS A 201 9.90 -21.19 22.88
N ILE A 202 10.10 -20.09 23.61
CA ILE A 202 11.39 -19.66 24.14
C ILE A 202 11.25 -19.65 25.67
N GLY A 203 11.85 -20.65 26.35
CA GLY A 203 11.67 -20.84 27.80
C GLY A 203 10.19 -21.11 28.14
N GLU A 204 9.78 -20.63 29.32
CA GLU A 204 8.42 -20.83 29.84
C GLU A 204 7.45 -19.68 29.45
N THR A 205 7.98 -18.51 29.15
CA THR A 205 7.21 -17.26 29.04
C THR A 205 7.27 -16.63 27.66
N GLY A 206 7.97 -17.23 26.71
CA GLY A 206 8.16 -16.67 25.38
C GLY A 206 7.69 -17.58 24.26
N ASP A 207 7.25 -16.97 23.16
CA ASP A 207 6.93 -17.61 21.91
C ASP A 207 7.64 -16.88 20.76
N PHE A 208 8.07 -17.62 19.74
CA PHE A 208 8.71 -17.02 18.57
C PHE A 208 8.14 -17.52 17.26
N ARG A 209 8.27 -16.68 16.25
CA ARG A 209 8.04 -17.00 14.84
C ARG A 209 9.21 -16.53 14.02
N PHE A 210 9.83 -17.44 13.30
CA PHE A 210 10.83 -17.16 12.26
C PHE A 210 10.21 -17.43 10.90
N THR A 211 10.33 -16.49 9.96
CA THR A 211 9.81 -16.58 8.60
C THR A 211 10.91 -16.28 7.59
N PHE A 212 11.04 -17.14 6.60
CA PHE A 212 11.80 -16.92 5.39
C PHE A 212 10.86 -16.96 4.20
N LYS A 213 10.91 -15.93 3.35
CA LYS A 213 10.13 -15.86 2.12
C LYS A 213 11.05 -15.48 0.96
N GLN A 214 10.83 -16.10 -0.21
CA GLN A 214 11.46 -15.72 -1.46
C GLN A 214 10.42 -15.76 -2.58
N GLN A 215 10.40 -14.72 -3.42
CA GLN A 215 9.54 -14.63 -4.60
C GLN A 215 10.38 -14.31 -5.83
N ASN A 216 10.04 -14.96 -6.95
CA ASN A 216 10.60 -14.67 -8.27
C ASN A 216 9.47 -14.46 -9.26
N ASP A 217 9.67 -13.52 -10.17
CA ASP A 217 8.71 -13.16 -11.19
C ASP A 217 9.43 -12.56 -12.41
N ASP A 218 9.24 -13.13 -13.59
CA ASP A 218 9.80 -12.55 -14.83
C ASP A 218 8.94 -11.38 -15.37
N GLY A 219 7.87 -11.04 -14.66
CA GLY A 219 6.94 -10.00 -15.06
C GLY A 219 5.91 -10.43 -16.08
N LEU A 220 5.21 -9.48 -16.66
CA LEU A 220 4.22 -9.72 -17.71
C LEU A 220 4.93 -9.85 -19.07
N THR A 221 4.42 -10.72 -19.94
CA THR A 221 4.96 -10.89 -21.30
C THR A 221 4.87 -9.56 -22.07
N ASN A 222 5.97 -9.16 -22.64
CA ASN A 222 6.13 -7.80 -23.08
C ASN A 222 6.10 -7.68 -24.61
N ARG A 223 5.11 -6.95 -25.15
CA ARG A 223 5.14 -6.52 -26.56
C ARG A 223 5.91 -5.21 -26.77
N TYR A 224 6.22 -4.46 -25.69
CA TYR A 224 6.63 -3.07 -25.78
C TYR A 224 7.80 -2.73 -24.84
N ASP A 225 8.67 -3.68 -24.57
CA ASP A 225 9.89 -3.46 -23.82
C ASP A 225 9.67 -2.97 -22.36
N TRP A 226 8.54 -3.32 -21.76
CA TRP A 226 8.32 -3.14 -20.33
C TRP A 226 9.19 -4.11 -19.54
N VAL A 227 9.94 -3.60 -18.60
CA VAL A 227 10.80 -4.39 -17.75
C VAL A 227 10.21 -4.36 -16.36
N ASP A 228 9.63 -5.47 -15.91
CA ASP A 228 8.89 -5.56 -14.67
C ASP A 228 9.14 -6.87 -13.91
N SER A 229 10.23 -7.56 -14.25
CA SER A 229 10.67 -8.70 -13.47
C SER A 229 11.16 -8.25 -12.10
N TYR A 230 10.89 -9.06 -11.09
CA TYR A 230 11.40 -8.80 -9.75
C TYR A 230 11.77 -10.07 -9.01
N PHE A 231 12.68 -9.90 -8.08
CA PHE A 231 13.05 -10.85 -7.05
C PHE A 231 12.89 -10.19 -5.70
N SER A 232 12.30 -10.89 -4.73
CA SER A 232 12.27 -10.41 -3.34
C SER A 232 12.58 -11.53 -2.37
N ARG A 233 13.23 -11.19 -1.26
CA ARG A 233 13.55 -12.08 -0.15
C ARG A 233 13.28 -11.38 1.17
N LEU A 234 12.67 -12.10 2.12
CA LEU A 234 12.41 -11.66 3.48
C LEU A 234 12.97 -12.68 4.47
N VAL A 235 13.62 -12.17 5.51
CA VAL A 235 13.92 -12.89 6.74
C VAL A 235 13.30 -12.08 7.87
N ASP A 236 12.42 -12.68 8.65
CA ASP A 236 11.66 -12.04 9.73
C ASP A 236 11.68 -12.90 10.98
N LEU A 237 11.90 -12.27 12.14
CA LEU A 237 11.81 -12.89 13.44
C LEU A 237 10.95 -12.01 14.35
N ARG A 238 9.92 -12.58 14.93
CA ARG A 238 9.16 -12.00 16.03
C ARG A 238 9.18 -12.92 17.24
N ALA A 239 9.42 -12.35 18.42
CA ALA A 239 9.38 -13.05 19.68
C ALA A 239 8.60 -12.21 20.71
N ASP A 240 7.60 -12.82 21.32
CA ASP A 240 6.72 -12.21 22.31
C ASP A 240 6.95 -12.90 23.67
N PHE A 241 7.19 -12.08 24.70
CA PHE A 241 7.51 -12.55 26.06
C PHE A 241 6.50 -12.00 27.08
N SER A 242 5.98 -12.86 27.94
CA SER A 242 5.25 -12.48 29.15
C SER A 242 6.25 -12.33 30.28
N LEU A 243 6.73 -11.10 30.55
CA LEU A 243 7.75 -10.83 31.58
C LEU A 243 7.17 -10.94 33.00
N SER A 244 5.88 -10.65 33.15
CA SER A 244 5.10 -10.79 34.37
C SER A 244 3.60 -10.86 34.02
N ASP A 245 2.73 -11.02 35.00
CA ASP A 245 1.26 -10.98 34.82
C ASP A 245 0.78 -9.61 34.23
N ARG A 246 1.62 -8.59 34.28
CA ARG A 246 1.28 -7.22 33.85
C ARG A 246 2.16 -6.69 32.74
N ASP A 247 3.32 -7.28 32.51
CA ASP A 247 4.33 -6.79 31.57
C ASP A 247 4.54 -7.78 30.43
N SER A 248 4.49 -7.30 29.21
CA SER A 248 4.87 -8.04 28.00
C SER A 248 5.90 -7.27 27.18
N LEU A 249 6.74 -8.00 26.48
CA LEU A 249 7.75 -7.47 25.57
C LEU A 249 7.64 -8.19 24.23
N GLN A 250 7.46 -7.45 23.16
CA GLN A 250 7.59 -7.93 21.79
C GLN A 250 8.90 -7.44 21.21
N VAL A 251 9.64 -8.34 20.59
CA VAL A 251 10.86 -8.08 19.85
C VAL A 251 10.65 -8.54 18.41
N SER A 252 10.83 -7.63 17.45
CA SER A 252 10.74 -7.97 16.02
C SER A 252 11.97 -7.43 15.31
N LEU A 253 12.55 -8.25 14.45
CA LEU A 253 13.67 -7.84 13.61
C LEU A 253 13.60 -8.57 12.26
N GLY A 254 14.03 -7.90 11.21
CA GLY A 254 14.01 -8.52 9.90
C GLY A 254 14.79 -7.73 8.86
N GLN A 255 14.91 -8.38 7.72
CA GLN A 255 15.53 -7.83 6.53
C GLN A 255 14.74 -8.25 5.30
N ALA A 256 14.38 -7.28 4.48
CA ALA A 256 13.83 -7.50 3.15
C ALA A 256 14.81 -7.03 2.08
N GLU A 257 14.96 -7.79 1.02
CA GLU A 257 15.77 -7.45 -0.15
C GLU A 257 14.90 -7.56 -1.39
N GLY A 258 15.06 -6.61 -2.31
CA GLY A 258 14.37 -6.60 -3.59
C GLY A 258 15.34 -6.27 -4.73
N VAL A 259 15.15 -6.94 -5.85
CA VAL A 259 15.78 -6.59 -7.11
C VAL A 259 14.68 -6.44 -8.14
N SER A 260 14.54 -5.25 -8.71
CA SER A 260 13.57 -4.97 -9.78
C SER A 260 14.32 -4.56 -11.02
N GLN A 261 13.93 -5.06 -12.18
CA GLN A 261 14.41 -4.49 -13.42
C GLN A 261 13.76 -3.14 -13.62
N ILE A 262 14.56 -2.15 -13.99
CA ILE A 262 14.13 -0.80 -14.34
C ILE A 262 14.81 -0.38 -15.64
N GLY A 263 14.37 0.76 -16.16
CA GLY A 263 14.88 1.32 -17.42
C GLY A 263 13.89 1.18 -18.55
N ARG A 264 14.23 1.80 -19.66
CA ARG A 264 13.33 1.92 -20.82
C ARG A 264 14.12 1.89 -22.10
N LEU A 265 13.85 0.92 -22.95
CA LEU A 265 14.44 0.87 -24.30
C LEU A 265 14.05 2.10 -25.12
N GLY A 266 15.04 2.67 -25.79
CA GLY A 266 14.84 3.83 -26.66
C GLY A 266 14.61 5.16 -25.92
N SER A 267 14.93 5.24 -24.64
CA SER A 267 14.96 6.51 -23.91
C SER A 267 16.16 7.34 -24.33
N ILE A 268 15.96 8.26 -25.28
CA ILE A 268 17.03 9.09 -25.81
C ILE A 268 17.08 10.42 -25.07
N ILE A 269 18.22 10.73 -24.46
CA ILE A 269 18.56 12.08 -24.00
C ILE A 269 19.38 12.77 -25.06
N SER A 270 18.92 13.93 -25.51
CA SER A 270 19.65 14.81 -26.43
C SER A 270 20.27 15.96 -25.65
N ILE A 271 21.59 15.97 -25.53
CA ILE A 271 22.36 17.08 -24.95
C ILE A 271 22.97 17.86 -26.13
N PRO A 272 22.78 19.21 -26.20
CA PRO A 272 23.37 20.00 -27.26
C PRO A 272 24.89 19.77 -27.40
N GLY A 273 25.36 19.41 -28.59
CA GLY A 273 26.78 19.17 -28.88
C GLY A 273 27.25 17.73 -28.58
N LEU A 274 26.40 16.86 -28.12
CA LEU A 274 26.70 15.43 -27.89
C LEU A 274 25.80 14.54 -28.78
N PRO A 275 26.27 13.34 -29.17
CA PRO A 275 25.40 12.37 -29.84
C PRO A 275 24.26 11.93 -28.93
N PRO A 276 23.12 11.45 -29.48
CA PRO A 276 22.01 10.92 -28.69
C PRO A 276 22.49 9.81 -27.78
N ILE A 277 22.05 9.84 -26.53
CA ILE A 277 22.48 8.94 -25.45
C ILE A 277 21.27 8.15 -24.97
N ASP A 278 21.44 6.85 -24.70
CA ASP A 278 20.45 6.11 -23.96
C ASP A 278 20.39 6.66 -22.52
N GLY A 279 19.31 7.33 -22.20
CA GLY A 279 19.16 8.06 -20.95
C GLY A 279 18.61 7.20 -19.81
N ASP A 280 18.11 5.98 -20.11
CA ASP A 280 17.49 5.11 -19.12
C ASP A 280 17.66 3.63 -19.51
N PRO A 281 18.93 3.12 -19.53
CA PRO A 281 19.20 1.75 -19.93
C PRO A 281 18.57 0.75 -18.98
N ILE A 282 18.21 -0.42 -19.50
CA ILE A 282 17.71 -1.54 -18.69
C ILE A 282 18.78 -1.97 -17.69
N ARG A 283 18.41 -2.06 -16.42
CA ARG A 283 19.29 -2.39 -15.32
C ARG A 283 18.53 -2.92 -14.10
N ASP A 284 19.27 -3.42 -13.13
CA ASP A 284 18.76 -3.89 -11.86
C ASP A 284 18.78 -2.77 -10.80
N LEU A 285 17.61 -2.40 -10.28
CA LEU A 285 17.47 -1.61 -9.06
C LEU A 285 17.52 -2.55 -7.86
N LYS A 286 18.52 -2.40 -7.01
CA LYS A 286 18.69 -3.20 -5.78
C LYS A 286 18.25 -2.38 -4.59
N GLN A 287 17.34 -2.95 -3.80
CA GLN A 287 16.76 -2.30 -2.64
C GLN A 287 16.86 -3.22 -1.42
N LYS A 288 17.02 -2.64 -0.25
CA LYS A 288 17.13 -3.37 1.01
C LYS A 288 16.48 -2.56 2.13
N ASP A 289 15.68 -3.23 2.94
CA ASP A 289 15.13 -2.73 4.20
C ASP A 289 15.62 -3.60 5.34
N ILE A 290 16.05 -2.97 6.44
CA ILE A 290 16.40 -3.63 7.70
C ILE A 290 15.63 -2.95 8.81
N TYR A 291 15.08 -3.72 9.74
CA TYR A 291 14.37 -3.13 10.85
C TYR A 291 14.60 -3.87 12.17
N VAL A 292 14.42 -3.14 13.25
CA VAL A 292 14.30 -3.64 14.62
C VAL A 292 13.14 -2.91 15.29
N GLN A 293 12.29 -3.62 16.00
CA GLN A 293 11.21 -3.05 16.80
C GLN A 293 11.16 -3.70 18.16
N LEU A 294 11.01 -2.88 19.19
CA LEU A 294 10.76 -3.28 20.56
C LEU A 294 9.44 -2.64 21.00
N LEU A 295 8.53 -3.43 21.55
CA LEU A 295 7.27 -2.96 22.12
C LEU A 295 7.12 -3.53 23.52
N TRP A 296 7.26 -2.68 24.54
CA TRP A 296 6.94 -3.03 25.91
C TRP A 296 5.55 -2.53 26.27
N ARG A 297 4.75 -3.38 26.90
CA ARG A 297 3.42 -3.04 27.38
C ARG A 297 3.28 -3.42 28.84
N ARG A 298 2.68 -2.50 29.63
CA ARG A 298 2.32 -2.73 31.02
C ARG A 298 0.84 -2.46 31.25
N VAL A 299 0.15 -3.45 31.78
CA VAL A 299 -1.26 -3.35 32.19
C VAL A 299 -1.33 -2.94 33.66
N PHE A 300 -1.90 -1.78 33.95
CA PHE A 300 -2.10 -1.29 35.32
C PHE A 300 -3.39 -1.81 35.94
N SER A 301 -4.46 -1.84 35.14
CA SER A 301 -5.79 -2.34 35.55
C SER A 301 -6.60 -2.67 34.27
N PRO A 302 -7.74 -3.36 34.38
CA PRO A 302 -8.67 -3.54 33.27
C PRO A 302 -9.04 -2.19 32.65
N GLY A 303 -8.66 -1.98 31.40
CA GLY A 303 -8.90 -0.72 30.66
C GLY A 303 -7.83 0.37 30.87
N SER A 304 -6.70 0.08 31.54
CA SER A 304 -5.55 1.00 31.64
C SER A 304 -4.24 0.28 31.33
N ASP A 305 -3.57 0.67 30.25
CA ASP A 305 -2.28 0.14 29.85
C ASP A 305 -1.37 1.22 29.23
N LEU A 306 -0.07 1.06 29.47
CA LEU A 306 1.00 1.86 28.91
C LEU A 306 1.79 1.01 27.92
N GLN A 307 2.07 1.59 26.75
CA GLN A 307 2.92 0.99 25.74
C GLN A 307 4.08 1.94 25.42
N VAL A 308 5.27 1.37 25.28
CA VAL A 308 6.45 2.08 24.77
C VAL A 308 6.99 1.28 23.61
N ARG A 309 7.02 1.90 22.44
CA ARG A 309 7.56 1.32 21.21
C ARG A 309 8.79 2.09 20.78
N TYR A 310 9.85 1.36 20.49
CA TYR A 310 11.01 1.85 19.75
C TYR A 310 11.12 1.11 18.43
N SER A 311 11.37 1.81 17.35
CA SER A 311 11.66 1.22 16.05
C SER A 311 12.87 1.88 15.38
N TYR A 312 13.67 1.04 14.77
CA TYR A 312 14.74 1.38 13.85
C TYR A 312 14.41 0.82 12.47
N VAL A 313 14.58 1.63 11.44
CA VAL A 313 14.43 1.21 10.03
C VAL A 313 15.58 1.80 9.25
N GLU A 314 16.16 1.01 8.36
CA GLU A 314 17.20 1.43 7.43
C GLU A 314 16.85 0.95 6.03
N ASP A 315 16.62 1.89 5.12
CA ASP A 315 16.37 1.65 3.70
C ASP A 315 17.63 1.98 2.89
N ARG A 316 18.00 1.11 1.98
CA ARG A 316 19.08 1.35 1.01
C ARG A 316 18.59 1.10 -0.40
N SER A 317 19.03 1.94 -1.33
CA SER A 317 18.81 1.78 -2.75
C SER A 317 20.10 1.88 -3.52
N SER A 318 20.26 1.07 -4.56
CA SER A 318 21.44 1.10 -5.43
C SER A 318 21.00 1.02 -6.88
N ASP A 319 21.16 2.14 -7.58
CA ASP A 319 20.90 2.30 -9.00
C ASP A 319 22.10 3.03 -9.65
N ALA A 320 22.93 2.30 -10.36
CA ALA A 320 24.05 2.86 -11.09
C ALA A 320 24.07 2.33 -12.52
N PHE A 321 24.24 3.22 -13.48
CA PHE A 321 24.38 2.87 -14.88
C PHE A 321 25.43 3.73 -15.58
N SER A 322 26.04 3.17 -16.61
CA SER A 322 27.03 3.86 -17.40
C SER A 322 26.42 4.38 -18.68
N VAL A 323 26.72 5.61 -19.01
CA VAL A 323 26.39 6.25 -20.29
C VAL A 323 27.68 6.45 -21.05
N SER A 324 27.77 5.87 -22.22
CA SER A 324 28.97 5.99 -23.06
C SER A 324 28.75 6.98 -24.20
N ILE A 325 29.62 7.96 -24.29
CA ILE A 325 29.72 8.90 -25.40
C ILE A 325 30.99 8.55 -26.15
N PRO A 326 31.10 8.77 -27.48
CA PRO A 326 32.32 8.53 -28.22
C PRO A 326 33.54 9.18 -27.57
N GLY A 327 34.50 8.34 -27.11
CA GLY A 327 35.72 8.75 -26.43
C GLY A 327 35.63 8.91 -24.93
N GLN A 328 34.46 8.78 -24.30
CA GLN A 328 34.30 8.97 -22.85
C GLN A 328 33.11 8.18 -22.28
N SER A 329 33.29 7.55 -21.13
CA SER A 329 32.23 6.88 -20.39
C SER A 329 31.93 7.60 -19.09
N TYR A 330 30.65 7.87 -18.84
CA TYR A 330 30.17 8.52 -17.63
C TYR A 330 29.32 7.53 -16.82
N VAL A 331 29.49 7.55 -15.52
CA VAL A 331 28.66 6.76 -14.62
C VAL A 331 27.63 7.67 -13.97
N PHE A 332 26.34 7.47 -14.30
CA PHE A 332 25.25 8.00 -13.50
C PHE A 332 25.11 7.11 -12.29
N ASN A 333 25.50 7.62 -11.14
CA ASN A 333 25.47 6.87 -9.90
C ASN A 333 24.39 7.42 -8.98
N GLN A 334 23.20 6.85 -9.09
CA GLN A 334 22.08 7.04 -8.14
C GLN A 334 22.15 5.99 -7.01
N SER A 335 23.27 5.27 -6.89
CA SER A 335 23.43 4.26 -5.88
C SER A 335 24.01 4.82 -4.58
N GLY A 336 23.74 4.10 -3.50
CA GLY A 336 24.19 4.47 -2.14
C GLY A 336 23.26 5.49 -1.49
N ASP A 337 22.03 5.55 -1.97
CA ASP A 337 20.96 6.25 -1.29
C ASP A 337 20.58 5.46 -0.04
N GLU A 338 20.42 6.17 1.06
CA GLU A 338 20.20 5.60 2.38
C GLU A 338 19.19 6.45 3.15
N GLY A 339 18.20 5.81 3.72
CA GLY A 339 17.25 6.38 4.66
C GLY A 339 17.33 5.65 5.99
N VAL A 340 17.44 6.38 7.08
CA VAL A 340 17.49 5.82 8.43
C VAL A 340 16.42 6.48 9.27
N ARG A 341 15.65 5.70 10.00
CA ARG A 341 14.64 6.19 10.93
C ARG A 341 14.84 5.61 12.31
N HIS A 342 14.85 6.51 13.31
CA HIS A 342 14.65 6.17 14.71
C HIS A 342 13.31 6.75 15.16
N GLU A 343 12.45 5.94 15.74
CA GLU A 343 11.17 6.40 16.29
C GLU A 343 10.95 5.80 17.67
N ILE A 344 10.56 6.65 18.62
CA ILE A 344 10.09 6.24 19.93
C ILE A 344 8.67 6.79 20.13
N GLU A 345 7.74 5.95 20.56
CA GLU A 345 6.36 6.33 20.85
C GLU A 345 5.95 5.77 22.21
N LEU A 346 5.37 6.64 23.03
CA LEU A 346 4.70 6.28 24.27
C LEU A 346 3.20 6.47 24.08
N GLN A 347 2.40 5.47 24.40
CA GLN A 347 0.95 5.53 24.38
C GLN A 347 0.39 5.01 25.71
N HIS A 348 -0.51 5.77 26.32
CA HIS A 348 -1.25 5.37 27.51
C HIS A 348 -2.75 5.36 27.21
N SER A 349 -3.38 4.23 27.41
CA SER A 349 -4.82 4.05 27.31
C SER A 349 -5.38 3.92 28.73
N LEU A 350 -6.46 4.66 29.03
CA LEU A 350 -7.07 4.64 30.35
C LEU A 350 -8.59 4.77 30.28
N LYS A 351 -9.28 4.05 31.15
CA LYS A 351 -10.69 4.20 31.44
C LYS A 351 -10.85 5.29 32.51
N MET A 352 -11.28 6.49 32.08
CA MET A 352 -11.48 7.63 33.00
C MET A 352 -12.76 7.48 33.83
N ALA A 353 -13.80 6.90 33.21
CA ALA A 353 -15.09 6.60 33.81
C ALA A 353 -15.73 5.43 33.07
N GLU A 354 -16.87 4.91 33.58
CA GLU A 354 -17.63 3.87 32.87
C GLU A 354 -18.07 4.33 31.46
N SER A 355 -18.29 5.61 31.28
CA SER A 355 -18.71 6.24 30.02
C SER A 355 -17.58 6.90 29.24
N ALA A 356 -16.31 6.91 29.71
CA ALA A 356 -15.24 7.63 29.08
C ALA A 356 -13.91 6.89 29.07
N ARG A 357 -13.29 6.78 27.88
CA ARG A 357 -11.95 6.20 27.69
C ARG A 357 -11.07 7.21 26.95
N LEU A 358 -9.81 7.29 27.34
CA LEU A 358 -8.82 8.18 26.73
C LEU A 358 -7.62 7.34 26.27
N ALA A 359 -7.18 7.54 25.04
CA ALA A 359 -5.84 7.22 24.59
C ALA A 359 -5.08 8.50 24.33
N TRP A 360 -3.91 8.66 24.97
CA TRP A 360 -3.01 9.78 24.70
C TRP A 360 -1.58 9.26 24.55
N GLY A 361 -0.74 10.03 23.87
CA GLY A 361 0.63 9.62 23.69
C GLY A 361 1.50 10.71 23.10
N ALA A 362 2.78 10.45 23.12
CA ALA A 362 3.82 11.30 22.55
C ALA A 362 4.77 10.45 21.71
N SER A 363 5.25 10.99 20.62
CA SER A 363 6.29 10.36 19.82
C SER A 363 7.35 11.34 19.36
N TRP A 364 8.57 10.85 19.21
CA TRP A 364 9.67 11.54 18.56
C TRP A 364 10.27 10.63 17.50
N ARG A 365 10.60 11.22 16.36
CA ARG A 365 11.17 10.55 15.20
C ARG A 365 12.30 11.38 14.62
N ASP A 366 13.45 10.74 14.35
CA ASP A 366 14.54 11.27 13.53
C ASP A 366 14.65 10.50 12.22
N ASP A 367 14.51 11.20 11.10
CA ASP A 367 14.64 10.69 9.75
C ASP A 367 15.96 11.21 9.13
N GLY A 368 16.95 10.34 9.02
CA GLY A 368 18.19 10.60 8.28
C GLY A 368 18.04 10.21 6.81
N THR A 369 18.38 11.10 5.90
CA THR A 369 18.35 10.82 4.45
C THR A 369 19.70 11.21 3.83
N ARG A 370 20.29 10.30 3.06
CA ARG A 370 21.47 10.53 2.26
C ARG A 370 21.24 10.08 0.83
N SER A 371 21.45 10.96 -0.12
CA SER A 371 21.41 10.65 -1.55
C SER A 371 22.47 11.45 -2.27
N LYS A 372 23.31 10.76 -3.01
CA LYS A 372 24.35 11.41 -3.84
C LYS A 372 23.74 12.20 -4.99
N TRP A 373 22.58 11.75 -5.46
CA TRP A 373 21.86 12.39 -6.55
C TRP A 373 20.94 13.49 -6.05
N SER A 374 19.90 13.13 -5.27
CA SER A 374 18.85 14.07 -4.87
C SER A 374 19.28 15.11 -3.85
N LEU A 375 20.34 14.83 -3.07
CA LEU A 375 20.92 15.71 -2.05
C LEU A 375 22.41 15.99 -2.34
N SER A 376 22.74 16.22 -3.62
CA SER A 376 24.11 16.39 -4.09
C SER A 376 24.91 17.40 -3.25
N GLY A 377 26.12 17.01 -2.87
CA GLY A 377 27.00 17.83 -2.04
C GLY A 377 26.65 17.89 -0.56
N ARG A 378 25.64 17.12 -0.10
CA ARG A 378 25.25 17.01 1.30
C ARG A 378 25.54 15.61 1.83
N GLY A 379 25.90 15.52 3.10
CA GLY A 379 25.99 14.24 3.82
C GLY A 379 24.62 13.72 4.21
N MET A 380 24.53 13.01 5.33
CA MET A 380 23.26 12.66 5.95
C MET A 380 22.51 13.92 6.38
N VAL A 381 21.29 14.07 5.95
CA VAL A 381 20.40 15.18 6.33
C VAL A 381 19.37 14.64 7.29
N HIS A 382 19.17 15.30 8.42
CA HIS A 382 18.26 14.90 9.48
C HIS A 382 16.98 15.74 9.46
N ARG A 383 15.85 15.12 9.80
CA ARG A 383 14.54 15.71 9.96
C ARG A 383 13.90 15.16 11.22
N ASP A 384 13.72 16.02 12.21
CA ASP A 384 13.08 15.68 13.47
C ASP A 384 11.58 15.96 13.40
N VAL A 385 10.78 15.03 13.94
CA VAL A 385 9.33 15.19 14.08
C VAL A 385 8.91 14.78 15.47
N SER A 386 8.29 15.71 16.20
CA SER A 386 7.71 15.46 17.52
C SER A 386 6.20 15.58 17.46
N ARG A 387 5.48 14.67 18.11
CA ARG A 387 4.02 14.67 18.11
C ARG A 387 3.47 14.37 19.49
N LEU A 388 2.40 15.09 19.85
CA LEU A 388 1.55 14.83 21.01
C LEU A 388 0.13 14.62 20.52
N PHE A 389 -0.54 13.55 20.97
CA PHE A 389 -1.90 13.23 20.53
C PHE A 389 -2.79 12.75 21.66
N GLY A 390 -4.11 12.91 21.47
CA GLY A 390 -5.12 12.40 22.36
C GLY A 390 -6.42 12.08 21.62
N ASN A 391 -7.06 10.98 22.01
CA ASN A 391 -8.36 10.53 21.51
C ASN A 391 -9.24 10.18 22.71
N LEU A 392 -10.34 10.90 22.89
CA LEU A 392 -11.35 10.67 23.89
C LEU A 392 -12.57 9.98 23.26
N GLU A 393 -12.96 8.84 23.76
CA GLU A 393 -14.25 8.21 23.50
C GLU A 393 -15.17 8.45 24.69
N TRP A 394 -16.39 8.94 24.41
CA TRP A 394 -17.39 9.27 25.43
C TRP A 394 -18.75 8.66 25.09
N LYS A 395 -19.27 7.81 25.97
CA LYS A 395 -20.54 7.07 25.84
C LYS A 395 -21.47 7.40 27.00
N PRO A 396 -22.05 8.61 27.05
CA PRO A 396 -22.92 9.02 28.17
C PRO A 396 -24.21 8.19 28.25
N VAL A 397 -24.70 7.72 27.10
CA VAL A 397 -25.91 6.91 26.97
C VAL A 397 -25.70 5.82 25.91
N ARG A 398 -26.50 4.77 25.93
CA ARG A 398 -26.31 3.58 25.06
C ARG A 398 -26.47 3.85 23.57
N TRP A 399 -27.25 4.87 23.21
CA TRP A 399 -27.52 5.23 21.81
C TRP A 399 -26.54 6.25 21.23
N PHE A 400 -25.56 6.73 22.01
CA PHE A 400 -24.63 7.76 21.55
C PHE A 400 -23.19 7.44 21.95
N THR A 401 -22.28 7.54 20.98
CA THR A 401 -20.83 7.52 21.18
C THR A 401 -20.22 8.77 20.54
N GLY A 402 -19.56 9.62 21.33
CA GLY A 402 -18.76 10.74 20.84
C GLY A 402 -17.29 10.39 20.84
N ASN A 403 -16.56 10.82 19.79
CA ASN A 403 -15.11 10.70 19.70
C ASN A 403 -14.52 12.08 19.41
N VAL A 404 -13.60 12.53 20.27
CA VAL A 404 -12.86 13.78 20.10
C VAL A 404 -11.38 13.45 20.05
N GLY A 405 -10.71 13.87 19.00
CA GLY A 405 -9.29 13.65 18.81
C GLY A 405 -8.56 14.96 18.49
N ILE A 406 -7.33 15.08 18.98
CA ILE A 406 -6.44 16.20 18.65
C ILE A 406 -5.00 15.70 18.61
N ALA A 407 -4.23 16.17 17.62
CA ALA A 407 -2.79 15.96 17.57
C ALA A 407 -2.07 17.24 17.17
N GLY A 408 -1.02 17.60 17.92
CA GLY A 408 -0.04 18.61 17.55
C GLY A 408 1.22 17.92 17.08
N GLU A 409 1.70 18.27 15.89
CA GLU A 409 2.93 17.76 15.30
C GLU A 409 3.86 18.92 14.96
N ASN A 410 5.11 18.86 15.40
CA ASN A 410 6.15 19.81 15.08
C ASN A 410 7.25 19.11 14.27
N ASP A 411 7.45 19.58 13.05
CA ASP A 411 8.39 19.04 12.07
C ASP A 411 9.47 20.07 11.80
N SER A 412 10.74 19.69 11.87
CA SER A 412 11.88 20.59 11.71
C SER A 412 11.97 21.27 10.34
N LEU A 413 11.31 20.73 9.31
CA LEU A 413 11.27 21.30 7.95
C LEU A 413 9.93 21.99 7.65
N ALA A 414 8.80 21.42 8.10
CA ALA A 414 7.46 21.87 7.77
C ALA A 414 6.81 22.76 8.85
N GLY A 415 7.40 22.83 10.06
CA GLY A 415 6.85 23.58 11.18
C GLY A 415 5.75 22.86 11.95
N PHE A 416 4.92 23.62 12.68
CA PHE A 416 3.89 23.09 13.57
C PHE A 416 2.53 23.00 12.89
N HIS A 417 1.85 21.86 13.09
CA HIS A 417 0.48 21.63 12.61
C HIS A 417 -0.41 21.05 13.70
N LEU A 418 -1.69 21.46 13.68
CA LEU A 418 -2.70 20.98 14.60
C LEU A 418 -3.81 20.25 13.82
N SER A 419 -4.01 18.96 14.11
CA SER A 419 -4.98 18.09 13.44
C SER A 419 -6.11 17.72 14.41
N PRO A 420 -7.27 18.38 14.39
CA PRO A 420 -8.44 18.03 15.19
C PRO A 420 -9.33 17.02 14.45
N ARG A 421 -10.11 16.23 15.22
CA ARG A 421 -11.18 15.36 14.75
C ARG A 421 -12.33 15.36 15.75
N LEU A 422 -13.55 15.44 15.25
CA LEU A 422 -14.77 15.22 16.00
C LEU A 422 -15.66 14.24 15.23
N SER A 423 -16.15 13.21 15.89
CA SER A 423 -17.17 12.34 15.32
C SER A 423 -18.19 11.91 16.36
N THR A 424 -19.39 11.59 15.87
CA THR A 424 -20.50 11.12 16.69
C THR A 424 -21.17 9.93 16.03
N ASN A 425 -21.44 8.90 16.81
CA ASN A 425 -22.16 7.70 16.37
C ASN A 425 -23.48 7.64 17.11
N PHE A 426 -24.58 7.56 16.36
CA PHE A 426 -25.94 7.41 16.85
C PHE A 426 -26.36 5.95 16.60
N HIS A 427 -26.44 5.15 17.65
CA HIS A 427 -26.91 3.77 17.59
C HIS A 427 -28.44 3.80 17.58
N LEU A 428 -29.05 3.74 16.39
CA LEU A 428 -30.50 3.77 16.19
C LEU A 428 -31.17 2.56 16.87
N ASN A 429 -30.48 1.43 16.84
CA ASN A 429 -30.78 0.19 17.57
C ASN A 429 -29.51 -0.65 17.67
N ALA A 430 -29.61 -1.91 18.08
CA ALA A 430 -28.46 -2.81 18.24
C ALA A 430 -27.70 -3.12 16.93
N GLU A 431 -28.38 -2.98 15.78
CA GLU A 431 -27.89 -3.37 14.46
C GLU A 431 -27.59 -2.19 13.53
N ASN A 432 -28.06 -1.00 13.86
CA ASN A 432 -28.00 0.15 12.94
C ASN A 432 -27.37 1.37 13.63
N THR A 433 -26.30 1.90 13.03
CA THR A 433 -25.56 3.07 13.52
C THR A 433 -25.42 4.10 12.41
N LEU A 434 -25.73 5.35 12.72
CA LEU A 434 -25.42 6.52 11.89
C LEU A 434 -24.22 7.22 12.46
N ARG A 435 -23.24 7.58 11.62
CA ARG A 435 -21.99 8.24 11.98
C ARG A 435 -21.89 9.60 11.29
N LEU A 436 -21.44 10.62 12.01
CA LEU A 436 -21.10 11.94 11.49
C LEU A 436 -19.68 12.28 11.91
N GLY A 437 -18.87 12.83 11.00
CA GLY A 437 -17.49 13.14 11.27
C GLY A 437 -17.00 14.40 10.58
N VAL A 438 -16.14 15.16 11.28
CA VAL A 438 -15.35 16.26 10.71
C VAL A 438 -13.92 16.15 11.20
N SER A 439 -12.96 16.41 10.30
CA SER A 439 -11.54 16.28 10.64
C SER A 439 -10.66 17.16 9.76
N ARG A 440 -9.47 17.48 10.26
CA ARG A 440 -8.41 18.16 9.53
C ARG A 440 -7.11 17.38 9.62
N ALA A 441 -6.39 17.33 8.52
CA ALA A 441 -5.06 16.75 8.44
C ALA A 441 -4.12 17.63 7.63
N TYR A 442 -2.81 17.40 7.81
CA TYR A 442 -1.77 18.04 7.01
C TYR A 442 -0.87 16.97 6.41
N ARG A 443 -0.33 17.25 5.23
CA ARG A 443 0.72 16.46 4.60
C ARG A 443 1.92 17.35 4.29
N ASN A 444 3.05 16.98 4.83
CA ASN A 444 4.31 17.71 4.61
C ASN A 444 5.00 17.20 3.34
N GLY A 445 5.75 18.06 2.68
CA GLY A 445 6.66 17.64 1.61
C GLY A 445 7.71 16.65 2.12
N SER A 446 8.34 15.91 1.22
CA SER A 446 9.47 15.03 1.56
C SER A 446 10.73 15.84 1.89
N THR A 447 11.75 15.21 2.47
CA THR A 447 13.05 15.84 2.70
C THR A 447 13.64 16.39 1.39
N VAL A 448 13.44 15.72 0.26
CA VAL A 448 13.89 16.17 -1.05
C VAL A 448 13.12 17.40 -1.53
N ASP A 449 11.81 17.48 -1.25
CA ASP A 449 11.01 18.67 -1.61
C ASP A 449 11.53 19.95 -0.93
N TYR A 450 12.01 19.85 0.31
CA TYR A 450 12.57 20.98 1.04
C TYR A 450 14.05 21.24 0.72
N LEU A 451 14.86 20.19 0.60
CA LEU A 451 16.33 20.27 0.63
C LEU A 451 17.01 19.72 -0.63
N GLY A 452 16.24 19.25 -1.61
CA GLY A 452 16.77 18.66 -2.83
C GLY A 452 17.76 19.56 -3.58
N ASN A 453 18.74 18.94 -4.23
CA ASN A 453 19.75 19.62 -5.04
C ASN A 453 20.33 18.62 -6.06
N ALA A 454 19.55 18.29 -7.08
CA ALA A 454 19.97 17.34 -8.11
C ALA A 454 20.51 18.07 -9.35
N LYS A 455 21.76 17.75 -9.73
CA LYS A 455 22.47 18.43 -10.81
C LYS A 455 23.27 17.42 -11.63
N VAL A 456 23.29 17.63 -12.94
CA VAL A 456 24.25 16.97 -13.83
C VAL A 456 25.42 17.91 -14.06
N VAL A 457 26.60 17.49 -13.61
CA VAL A 457 27.85 18.24 -13.75
C VAL A 457 28.83 17.41 -14.56
N LEU A 458 29.43 18.00 -15.59
CA LEU A 458 30.42 17.38 -16.45
C LEU A 458 31.70 18.22 -16.44
N ALA A 459 32.84 17.61 -16.09
CA ALA A 459 34.14 18.31 -16.03
C ALA A 459 34.06 19.67 -15.29
N ASN A 460 33.40 19.70 -14.14
CA ASN A 460 33.13 20.88 -13.30
C ASN A 460 32.20 21.94 -13.95
N THR A 461 31.58 21.64 -15.09
CA THR A 461 30.59 22.53 -15.72
C THR A 461 29.19 21.99 -15.43
N LEU A 462 28.28 22.86 -14.96
CA LEU A 462 26.88 22.55 -14.81
C LEU A 462 26.27 22.37 -16.20
N ILE A 463 25.79 21.14 -16.47
CA ILE A 463 25.10 20.81 -17.74
C ILE A 463 23.61 20.95 -17.58
N TYR A 464 23.07 20.48 -16.45
CA TYR A 464 21.64 20.51 -16.19
C TYR A 464 21.34 20.59 -14.70
N ASN A 465 20.50 21.53 -14.29
CA ASN A 465 19.97 21.64 -12.94
C ASN A 465 18.63 20.91 -12.90
N VAL A 466 18.64 19.66 -12.39
CA VAL A 466 17.48 18.75 -12.50
C VAL A 466 16.40 19.10 -11.51
N TYR A 467 16.78 19.38 -10.26
CA TYR A 467 15.81 19.64 -9.19
C TYR A 467 16.42 20.53 -8.11
N GLN A 468 15.60 21.46 -7.61
CA GLN A 468 15.94 22.33 -6.49
C GLN A 468 14.79 22.33 -5.46
N GLY A 469 15.07 21.94 -4.24
CA GLY A 469 14.14 21.97 -3.12
C GLY A 469 13.80 23.40 -2.68
N ASN A 470 12.62 23.58 -2.10
CA ASN A 470 12.10 24.83 -1.58
C ASN A 470 11.90 24.76 -0.07
N ARG A 471 12.73 25.42 0.71
CA ARG A 471 12.65 25.45 2.19
C ARG A 471 11.38 26.13 2.74
N SER A 472 10.73 26.96 1.95
CA SER A 472 9.50 27.67 2.31
C SER A 472 8.25 26.97 1.80
N LEU A 473 8.35 25.71 1.41
CA LEU A 473 7.23 24.93 0.90
C LEU A 473 6.15 24.78 1.98
N PRO A 474 4.88 25.15 1.72
CA PRO A 474 3.79 24.93 2.67
C PRO A 474 3.42 23.46 2.74
N SER A 475 2.66 23.07 3.77
CA SER A 475 2.05 21.75 3.84
C SER A 475 0.70 21.74 3.15
N GLU A 476 0.34 20.63 2.50
CA GLU A 476 -1.02 20.39 2.04
C GLU A 476 -1.95 20.30 3.26
N ARG A 477 -3.15 20.89 3.18
CA ARG A 477 -4.18 20.79 4.21
C ARG A 477 -5.40 20.07 3.65
N LEU A 478 -5.92 19.12 4.39
CA LEU A 478 -7.17 18.42 4.10
C LEU A 478 -8.21 18.69 5.16
N ASP A 479 -9.38 19.16 4.75
CA ASP A 479 -10.57 19.28 5.57
C ASP A 479 -11.62 18.27 5.08
N THR A 480 -12.10 17.40 5.97
CA THR A 480 -13.03 16.32 5.65
C THR A 480 -14.32 16.46 6.42
N ILE A 481 -15.44 16.24 5.73
CA ILE A 481 -16.77 16.03 6.33
C ILE A 481 -17.27 14.67 5.83
N GLU A 482 -17.78 13.84 6.74
CA GLU A 482 -18.31 12.52 6.38
C GLU A 482 -19.61 12.19 7.11
N VAL A 483 -20.44 11.41 6.40
CA VAL A 483 -21.63 10.79 6.94
C VAL A 483 -21.51 9.28 6.65
N GLY A 484 -21.66 8.46 7.68
CA GLY A 484 -21.56 7.02 7.58
C GLY A 484 -22.84 6.32 8.08
N TYR A 485 -23.11 5.17 7.52
CA TYR A 485 -24.12 4.24 8.01
C TYR A 485 -23.51 2.86 8.13
N LEU A 486 -23.70 2.22 9.28
CA LEU A 486 -23.32 0.83 9.51
C LEU A 486 -24.57 0.05 9.92
N GLY A 487 -24.92 -0.94 9.09
CA GLY A 487 -25.90 -1.98 9.39
C GLY A 487 -25.18 -3.30 9.70
N ASP A 488 -25.60 -4.00 10.75
CA ASP A 488 -25.08 -5.33 11.14
C ASP A 488 -26.30 -6.22 11.48
N TRP A 489 -26.86 -6.86 10.46
CA TRP A 489 -28.07 -7.65 10.56
C TRP A 489 -27.73 -9.12 10.82
N ARG A 490 -27.64 -9.47 12.09
CA ARG A 490 -27.17 -10.78 12.55
C ARG A 490 -28.06 -11.93 12.07
N ASP A 491 -29.37 -11.76 12.08
CA ASP A 491 -30.31 -12.78 11.63
C ASP A 491 -30.15 -13.09 10.12
N TRP A 492 -29.71 -12.11 9.36
CA TRP A 492 -29.44 -12.25 7.92
C TRP A 492 -27.99 -12.56 7.61
N ARG A 493 -27.13 -12.58 8.64
CA ARG A 493 -25.68 -12.71 8.49
C ARG A 493 -25.12 -11.74 7.45
N ALA A 494 -25.59 -10.50 7.52
CA ALA A 494 -25.24 -9.47 6.57
C ALA A 494 -24.81 -8.19 7.25
N SER A 495 -23.83 -7.50 6.68
CA SER A 495 -23.44 -6.17 7.13
C SER A 495 -23.24 -5.23 5.95
N LEU A 496 -23.51 -3.95 6.17
CA LEU A 496 -23.37 -2.88 5.19
C LEU A 496 -22.72 -1.68 5.85
N ASP A 497 -21.56 -1.27 5.36
CA ASP A 497 -20.90 0.00 5.74
C ASP A 497 -20.96 0.94 4.55
N VAL A 498 -21.58 2.10 4.72
CA VAL A 498 -21.68 3.17 3.71
C VAL A 498 -20.97 4.41 4.25
N ARG A 499 -20.15 5.05 3.42
CA ARG A 499 -19.49 6.33 3.69
C ARG A 499 -19.81 7.31 2.57
N LEU A 500 -20.43 8.44 2.90
CA LEU A 500 -20.50 9.64 2.07
C LEU A 500 -19.45 10.61 2.57
N PHE A 501 -18.72 11.24 1.67
CA PHE A 501 -17.60 12.10 2.07
C PHE A 501 -17.48 13.32 1.16
N SER A 502 -16.92 14.37 1.75
CA SER A 502 -16.46 15.59 1.08
C SER A 502 -15.11 15.95 1.66
N GLU A 503 -14.07 15.95 0.84
CA GLU A 503 -12.66 16.12 1.17
C GLU A 503 -12.12 17.31 0.39
N LYS A 504 -11.68 18.37 1.09
CA LYS A 504 -11.11 19.57 0.46
C LYS A 504 -9.63 19.64 0.77
N ILE A 505 -8.81 19.54 -0.27
CA ILE A 505 -7.36 19.69 -0.19
C ILE A 505 -6.98 21.08 -0.65
N TYR A 506 -6.19 21.76 0.16
CA TYR A 506 -5.64 23.08 -0.12
C TYR A 506 -4.13 22.97 -0.32
N ASP A 507 -3.59 23.81 -1.20
CA ASP A 507 -2.15 23.92 -1.48
C ASP A 507 -1.52 22.61 -1.91
N ARG A 508 -2.20 21.84 -2.80
CA ARG A 508 -1.64 20.60 -3.31
C ARG A 508 -0.25 20.81 -3.87
N LEU A 509 0.71 20.03 -3.35
CA LEU A 509 2.10 20.04 -3.78
C LEU A 509 2.28 19.22 -5.06
N PHE A 510 2.93 19.81 -6.05
CA PHE A 510 3.19 19.16 -7.32
C PHE A 510 4.57 19.59 -7.84
N ARG A 511 5.30 18.66 -8.46
CA ARG A 511 6.58 18.93 -9.11
C ARG A 511 6.33 19.51 -10.49
N ILE A 512 6.89 20.67 -10.76
CA ILE A 512 6.84 21.35 -12.05
C ILE A 512 8.24 21.54 -12.59
N ASP A 513 8.34 21.54 -13.92
CA ASP A 513 9.54 21.90 -14.65
C ASP A 513 9.54 23.41 -14.93
N LEU A 514 10.51 24.14 -14.38
CA LEU A 514 10.62 25.57 -14.55
C LEU A 514 11.32 25.94 -15.88
N GLY A 515 12.01 24.98 -16.55
CA GLY A 515 12.87 25.22 -17.72
C GLY A 515 12.22 25.01 -19.09
N THR A 516 11.06 24.35 -19.19
CA THR A 516 10.51 23.88 -20.48
C THR A 516 9.53 24.82 -21.18
N GLY A 517 9.28 26.02 -20.69
CA GLY A 517 8.36 26.98 -21.30
C GLY A 517 8.95 27.77 -22.48
N ALA A 518 10.25 27.68 -22.73
CA ALA A 518 10.94 28.39 -23.78
C ALA A 518 11.10 27.50 -25.03
N SER A 519 11.21 28.12 -26.23
CA SER A 519 11.51 27.42 -27.49
C SER A 519 12.86 26.70 -27.48
N VAL A 520 13.73 27.00 -26.52
CA VAL A 520 14.93 26.25 -26.12
C VAL A 520 14.84 25.99 -24.63
N PRO A 521 14.90 24.74 -24.18
CA PRO A 521 14.86 24.42 -22.74
C PRO A 521 15.99 25.14 -21.99
N ASP A 522 15.65 25.91 -20.96
CA ASP A 522 16.65 26.49 -20.07
C ASP A 522 17.09 25.44 -19.03
N THR A 523 18.20 24.77 -19.34
CA THR A 523 18.79 23.72 -18.50
C THR A 523 19.34 24.23 -17.17
N THR A 524 19.36 25.55 -16.97
CA THR A 524 19.77 26.16 -15.70
C THR A 524 18.64 26.28 -14.69
N LEU A 525 17.37 26.27 -15.17
CA LEU A 525 16.18 26.30 -14.33
C LEU A 525 15.77 24.88 -13.91
N PRO A 526 15.72 24.57 -12.60
CA PRO A 526 15.43 23.24 -12.11
C PRO A 526 13.92 22.95 -12.08
N ASP A 527 13.57 21.67 -12.02
CA ASP A 527 12.27 21.29 -11.47
C ASP A 527 12.16 21.72 -9.99
N ALA A 528 10.97 22.05 -9.56
CA ALA A 528 10.69 22.37 -8.17
C ALA A 528 9.30 21.88 -7.76
N THR A 529 9.15 21.51 -6.49
CA THR A 529 7.84 21.25 -5.90
C THR A 529 7.24 22.56 -5.42
N VAL A 530 6.00 22.83 -5.80
CA VAL A 530 5.27 24.06 -5.48
C VAL A 530 3.78 23.74 -5.19
N PRO A 531 3.06 24.59 -4.44
CA PRO A 531 1.61 24.46 -4.32
C PRO A 531 0.95 24.94 -5.61
N ILE A 532 0.11 24.11 -6.24
CA ILE A 532 -0.47 24.45 -7.55
C ILE A 532 -2.00 24.45 -7.59
N GLN A 533 -2.68 23.71 -6.70
CA GLN A 533 -4.13 23.50 -6.82
C GLN A 533 -4.83 23.44 -5.46
N ASN A 534 -6.10 23.81 -5.45
CA ASN A 534 -7.07 23.33 -4.49
C ASN A 534 -7.94 22.25 -5.13
N ILE A 535 -8.31 21.22 -4.37
CA ILE A 535 -9.06 20.07 -4.88
C ILE A 535 -10.23 19.80 -3.95
N HIS A 536 -11.40 19.51 -4.52
CA HIS A 536 -12.55 19.01 -3.80
C HIS A 536 -12.92 17.61 -4.28
N ILE A 537 -12.70 16.60 -3.44
CA ILE A 537 -13.05 15.21 -3.71
C ILE A 537 -14.31 14.86 -2.94
N TYR A 538 -15.29 14.23 -3.60
CA TYR A 538 -16.53 13.85 -2.97
C TYR A 538 -17.11 12.57 -3.58
N GLY A 539 -17.90 11.86 -2.81
CA GLY A 539 -18.44 10.61 -3.29
C GLY A 539 -19.15 9.77 -2.24
N VAL A 540 -19.40 8.55 -2.65
CA VAL A 540 -19.96 7.50 -1.80
C VAL A 540 -19.21 6.19 -2.00
N GLU A 541 -18.92 5.55 -0.90
CA GLU A 541 -18.30 4.22 -0.84
C GLU A 541 -19.17 3.30 -0.01
N TYR A 542 -19.26 2.04 -0.41
CA TYR A 542 -19.88 1.04 0.44
C TYR A 542 -19.22 -0.33 0.33
N GLN A 543 -19.32 -1.06 1.43
CA GLN A 543 -18.95 -2.46 1.54
C GLN A 543 -20.14 -3.25 2.08
N PHE A 544 -20.53 -4.28 1.36
CA PHE A 544 -21.55 -5.22 1.77
C PHE A 544 -20.92 -6.60 1.96
N LYS A 545 -21.12 -7.20 3.12
CA LYS A 545 -20.72 -8.58 3.44
C LYS A 545 -21.96 -9.38 3.73
N TRP A 546 -22.02 -10.60 3.20
CA TRP A 546 -23.17 -11.47 3.37
C TRP A 546 -22.75 -12.94 3.42
N GLN A 547 -23.28 -13.68 4.38
CA GLN A 547 -23.10 -15.12 4.52
C GLN A 547 -24.47 -15.83 4.50
N PRO A 548 -25.09 -15.99 3.31
CA PRO A 548 -26.42 -16.60 3.19
C PRO A 548 -26.47 -18.03 3.70
N PHE A 549 -25.35 -18.76 3.60
CA PHE A 549 -25.19 -20.14 4.05
C PHE A 549 -23.86 -20.30 4.76
N ASP A 550 -23.70 -21.34 5.60
CA ASP A 550 -22.47 -21.62 6.34
C ASP A 550 -21.25 -21.82 5.43
N ASN A 551 -21.47 -22.29 4.22
CA ASN A 551 -20.45 -22.57 3.22
C ASN A 551 -20.28 -21.48 2.16
N THR A 552 -20.97 -20.33 2.27
CA THR A 552 -20.99 -19.28 1.25
C THR A 552 -20.77 -17.90 1.89
N ARG A 553 -19.73 -17.17 1.49
CA ARG A 553 -19.51 -15.76 1.88
C ARG A 553 -19.39 -14.91 0.62
N LEU A 554 -20.02 -13.74 0.64
CA LEU A 554 -20.01 -12.75 -0.42
C LEU A 554 -19.52 -11.41 0.15
N LEU A 555 -18.55 -10.81 -0.52
CA LEU A 555 -18.07 -9.46 -0.27
C LEU A 555 -18.29 -8.63 -1.54
N VAL A 556 -18.99 -7.51 -1.42
CA VAL A 556 -19.20 -6.54 -2.51
C VAL A 556 -18.74 -5.17 -2.06
N ASN A 557 -17.87 -4.55 -2.85
CA ASN A 557 -17.38 -3.21 -2.60
C ASN A 557 -17.63 -2.33 -3.81
N GLN A 558 -18.00 -1.07 -3.57
CA GLN A 558 -18.17 -0.10 -4.62
C GLN A 558 -17.83 1.31 -4.13
N ALA A 559 -17.23 2.09 -5.03
CA ALA A 559 -16.97 3.50 -4.82
C ALA A 559 -17.43 4.30 -6.07
N PHE A 560 -18.05 5.43 -5.80
CA PHE A 560 -18.40 6.47 -6.78
C PHE A 560 -17.70 7.74 -6.30
N THR A 561 -16.71 8.20 -7.08
CA THR A 561 -15.85 9.31 -6.67
C THR A 561 -15.78 10.35 -7.77
N ARG A 562 -15.77 11.63 -7.37
CA ARG A 562 -15.53 12.77 -8.26
C ARG A 562 -14.57 13.74 -7.60
N ALA A 563 -13.83 14.46 -8.41
CA ALA A 563 -12.99 15.57 -7.99
C ALA A 563 -13.23 16.76 -8.90
N ASP A 564 -13.21 17.94 -8.30
CA ASP A 564 -13.12 19.24 -8.96
C ASP A 564 -11.79 19.86 -8.53
N ALA A 565 -11.04 20.45 -9.45
CA ALA A 565 -9.72 21.03 -9.20
C ALA A 565 -9.66 22.46 -9.71
N ASP A 566 -9.08 23.34 -8.89
CA ASP A 566 -8.87 24.75 -9.21
C ASP A 566 -7.38 25.09 -9.12
N TYR A 567 -6.77 25.46 -10.22
CA TYR A 567 -5.39 25.90 -10.28
C TYR A 567 -5.18 27.21 -9.54
N LEU A 568 -4.14 27.32 -8.72
CA LEU A 568 -3.86 28.53 -7.95
C LEU A 568 -3.30 29.64 -8.82
N ALA A 569 -3.90 30.84 -8.72
CA ALA A 569 -3.42 32.02 -9.44
C ALA A 569 -1.96 32.38 -9.10
N SER A 570 -1.50 32.09 -7.89
CA SER A 570 -0.10 32.27 -7.46
C SER A 570 0.89 31.36 -8.18
N ALA A 571 0.42 30.24 -8.73
CA ALA A 571 1.25 29.31 -9.53
C ALA A 571 1.25 29.69 -11.03
N LEU A 572 0.31 30.52 -11.49
CA LEU A 572 0.34 31.11 -12.83
C LEU A 572 1.48 32.14 -12.90
N GLY A 573 2.36 32.03 -13.85
CA GLY A 573 3.44 33.00 -14.04
C GLY A 573 4.76 32.62 -13.37
N LEU A 574 4.89 31.39 -12.83
CA LEU A 574 6.21 30.85 -12.50
C LEU A 574 7.02 30.77 -13.80
N SER A 575 8.09 31.58 -13.87
CA SER A 575 8.91 31.74 -15.09
C SER A 575 9.45 30.40 -15.54
N GLY A 576 9.37 30.12 -16.85
CA GLY A 576 9.89 28.92 -17.48
C GLY A 576 9.02 27.67 -17.36
N SER A 577 7.94 27.72 -16.60
CA SER A 577 7.04 26.57 -16.43
C SER A 577 6.17 26.33 -17.65
N THR A 578 5.99 25.07 -18.07
CA THR A 578 4.93 24.67 -19.01
C THR A 578 3.54 25.00 -18.45
N LEU A 579 3.44 25.25 -17.15
CA LEU A 579 2.23 25.64 -16.42
C LEU A 579 2.05 27.16 -16.33
N ALA A 580 2.90 27.93 -16.96
CA ALA A 580 2.85 29.40 -16.92
C ALA A 580 1.62 30.00 -17.63
N ASN A 581 0.89 29.21 -18.41
CA ASN A 581 -0.26 29.66 -19.15
C ASN A 581 -1.56 28.96 -18.73
N ALA A 582 -2.70 29.64 -18.96
CA ALA A 582 -4.02 29.12 -18.58
C ALA A 582 -4.37 27.77 -19.25
N SER A 583 -3.84 27.48 -20.44
CA SER A 583 -4.09 26.21 -21.14
C SER A 583 -3.44 25.04 -20.42
N ASP A 584 -2.25 25.21 -19.87
CA ASP A 584 -1.55 24.15 -19.14
C ASP A 584 -2.15 23.98 -17.73
N ALA A 585 -2.58 25.05 -17.09
CA ALA A 585 -3.36 24.99 -15.86
C ALA A 585 -4.62 24.12 -16.07
N GLN A 586 -5.39 24.36 -17.14
CA GLN A 586 -6.57 23.56 -17.48
C GLN A 586 -6.23 22.07 -17.72
N LYS A 587 -5.08 21.75 -18.31
CA LYS A 587 -4.65 20.34 -18.48
C LYS A 587 -4.34 19.66 -17.17
N ILE A 588 -3.77 20.38 -16.20
CA ILE A 588 -3.47 19.86 -14.87
C ILE A 588 -4.76 19.68 -14.06
N ASP A 589 -5.68 20.64 -14.12
CA ASP A 589 -7.00 20.50 -13.47
C ASP A 589 -7.73 19.29 -14.07
N TYR A 590 -7.81 19.18 -15.37
CA TYR A 590 -8.40 18.04 -16.06
C TYR A 590 -7.73 16.71 -15.66
N PHE A 591 -6.39 16.67 -15.54
CA PHE A 591 -5.69 15.49 -15.06
C PHE A 591 -6.13 15.12 -13.64
N THR A 592 -6.16 16.09 -12.74
CA THR A 592 -6.50 15.88 -11.33
C THR A 592 -7.94 15.38 -11.16
N GLU A 593 -8.89 15.96 -11.88
CA GLU A 593 -10.30 15.57 -11.89
C GLU A 593 -10.54 14.14 -12.42
N HIS A 594 -9.57 13.62 -13.19
CA HIS A 594 -9.60 12.28 -13.74
C HIS A 594 -8.57 11.33 -13.11
N SER A 595 -7.91 11.74 -12.02
CA SER A 595 -6.88 10.91 -11.36
C SER A 595 -7.46 9.74 -10.53
N MET A 596 -8.78 9.63 -10.49
CA MET A 596 -9.49 8.52 -9.85
C MET A 596 -10.62 8.02 -10.78
N PRO A 597 -10.98 6.73 -10.71
CA PRO A 597 -12.09 6.23 -11.49
C PRO A 597 -13.42 6.80 -10.94
N ARG A 598 -14.32 7.19 -11.84
CA ARG A 598 -15.68 7.63 -11.43
C ARG A 598 -16.47 6.53 -10.72
N ARG A 599 -16.18 5.28 -11.08
CA ARG A 599 -16.71 4.09 -10.43
C ARG A 599 -15.63 3.02 -10.38
N SER A 600 -15.44 2.44 -9.20
CA SER A 600 -14.71 1.19 -9.00
C SER A 600 -15.59 0.21 -8.21
N SER A 601 -15.51 -1.08 -8.55
CA SER A 601 -16.30 -2.12 -7.91
C SER A 601 -15.49 -3.39 -7.79
N SER A 602 -15.67 -4.13 -6.71
CA SER A 602 -15.15 -5.47 -6.56
C SER A 602 -16.17 -6.41 -5.92
N LEU A 603 -16.07 -7.67 -6.27
CA LEU A 603 -16.88 -8.76 -5.72
C LEU A 603 -15.94 -9.93 -5.41
N LEU A 604 -16.08 -10.54 -4.24
CA LEU A 604 -15.44 -11.79 -3.88
C LEU A 604 -16.51 -12.76 -3.37
N LEU A 605 -16.66 -13.87 -4.07
CA LEU A 605 -17.47 -15.01 -3.63
C LEU A 605 -16.53 -16.10 -3.11
N MET A 606 -16.79 -16.58 -1.93
CA MET A 606 -16.09 -17.68 -1.27
C MET A 606 -17.07 -18.82 -1.04
N GLN A 607 -16.78 -20.01 -1.53
CA GLN A 607 -17.67 -21.15 -1.49
C GLN A 607 -16.92 -22.42 -1.07
N LYS A 608 -17.37 -23.06 0.01
CA LYS A 608 -16.94 -24.41 0.31
C LYS A 608 -17.77 -25.38 -0.52
N LEU A 609 -17.11 -26.17 -1.33
CA LEU A 609 -17.73 -27.16 -2.22
C LEU A 609 -17.72 -28.56 -1.55
N PRO A 610 -18.51 -29.52 -2.07
CA PRO A 610 -18.39 -30.92 -1.67
C PRO A 610 -16.94 -31.43 -1.74
N PHE A 611 -16.63 -32.47 -0.99
CA PHE A 611 -15.29 -33.08 -0.87
C PHE A 611 -14.24 -32.16 -0.21
N GLY A 612 -14.67 -31.10 0.51
CA GLY A 612 -13.78 -30.20 1.22
C GLY A 612 -13.01 -29.22 0.33
N LEU A 613 -13.45 -29.01 -0.90
CA LEU A 613 -12.82 -28.04 -1.80
C LEU A 613 -13.21 -26.61 -1.41
N ASP A 614 -12.21 -25.74 -1.35
CA ASP A 614 -12.37 -24.29 -1.17
C ASP A 614 -12.33 -23.60 -2.55
N PHE A 615 -13.43 -23.03 -2.98
CA PHE A 615 -13.52 -22.26 -4.23
C PHE A 615 -13.73 -20.79 -3.93
N SER A 616 -13.05 -19.93 -4.68
CA SER A 616 -13.34 -18.50 -4.69
C SER A 616 -13.24 -17.91 -6.08
N ILE A 617 -14.02 -16.86 -6.32
CA ILE A 617 -13.96 -16.05 -7.53
C ILE A 617 -14.05 -14.58 -7.13
N ALA A 618 -13.10 -13.79 -7.64
CA ALA A 618 -13.07 -12.35 -7.50
C ALA A 618 -13.35 -11.68 -8.85
N GLY A 619 -14.11 -10.59 -8.84
CA GLY A 619 -14.36 -9.75 -10.01
C GLY A 619 -14.02 -8.29 -9.67
N TYR A 620 -13.37 -7.60 -10.60
CA TYR A 620 -12.96 -6.20 -10.47
C TYR A 620 -13.43 -5.43 -11.69
N TRP A 621 -14.05 -4.28 -11.49
CA TRP A 621 -14.50 -3.37 -12.54
C TRP A 621 -14.05 -1.95 -12.22
N GLN A 622 -13.37 -1.32 -13.14
CA GLN A 622 -12.86 0.03 -12.97
C GLN A 622 -13.13 0.87 -14.21
N ASP A 623 -13.68 2.07 -14.01
CA ASP A 623 -13.79 3.07 -15.07
C ASP A 623 -12.39 3.65 -15.40
N MET A 624 -12.29 4.32 -16.53
CA MET A 624 -11.08 5.01 -16.97
C MET A 624 -10.62 6.04 -15.93
N MET A 625 -9.31 6.14 -15.72
CA MET A 625 -8.68 7.17 -14.91
C MET A 625 -7.30 7.54 -15.47
N LYS A 626 -6.73 8.63 -14.99
CA LYS A 626 -5.36 9.06 -15.28
C LYS A 626 -4.45 8.77 -14.08
N TRP A 627 -3.31 8.14 -14.30
CA TRP A 627 -2.28 7.93 -13.29
C TRP A 627 -1.33 9.13 -13.17
N THR A 628 -0.98 9.70 -14.32
CA THR A 628 -0.19 10.93 -14.46
C THR A 628 -0.77 11.76 -15.60
N THR A 629 -0.22 12.94 -15.88
CA THR A 629 -0.61 13.75 -17.03
C THR A 629 -0.53 12.98 -18.35
N ASN A 630 0.40 12.02 -18.45
CA ASN A 630 0.72 11.29 -19.68
C ASN A 630 0.32 9.81 -19.65
N THR A 631 -0.18 9.31 -18.53
CA THR A 631 -0.53 7.90 -18.37
C THR A 631 -1.95 7.75 -17.86
N SER A 632 -2.64 6.73 -18.33
CA SER A 632 -4.03 6.45 -17.98
C SER A 632 -4.26 4.96 -17.82
N SER A 633 -5.30 4.58 -17.07
CA SER A 633 -5.93 3.29 -17.16
C SER A 633 -7.16 3.40 -18.06
N VAL A 634 -7.34 2.49 -18.98
CA VAL A 634 -8.60 2.35 -19.71
C VAL A 634 -9.65 1.69 -18.79
N LYS A 635 -10.90 1.77 -19.16
CA LYS A 635 -11.94 0.99 -18.48
C LYS A 635 -11.63 -0.50 -18.66
N TYR A 636 -11.56 -1.24 -17.55
CA TYR A 636 -11.27 -2.67 -17.60
C TYR A 636 -12.15 -3.47 -16.62
N GLN A 637 -12.16 -4.76 -16.86
CA GLN A 637 -12.68 -5.77 -15.94
C GLN A 637 -11.69 -6.93 -15.85
N ARG A 638 -11.55 -7.47 -14.65
CA ARG A 638 -10.68 -8.61 -14.36
C ARG A 638 -11.43 -9.62 -13.49
N TYR A 639 -11.25 -10.90 -13.78
CA TYR A 639 -11.78 -11.98 -12.96
C TYR A 639 -10.65 -12.90 -12.56
N ASP A 640 -10.59 -13.24 -11.28
CA ASP A 640 -9.62 -14.14 -10.70
C ASP A 640 -10.34 -15.29 -10.02
N ALA A 641 -9.79 -16.49 -10.04
CA ALA A 641 -10.36 -17.64 -9.34
C ALA A 641 -9.28 -18.46 -8.65
N ARG A 642 -9.67 -19.07 -7.53
CA ARG A 642 -8.86 -20.00 -6.79
C ARG A 642 -9.66 -21.25 -6.44
N LEU A 643 -9.03 -22.41 -6.58
CA LEU A 643 -9.56 -23.71 -6.13
C LEU A 643 -8.52 -24.36 -5.24
N GLY A 644 -8.84 -24.56 -3.97
CA GLY A 644 -7.98 -25.18 -2.97
C GLY A 644 -8.55 -26.53 -2.53
N TYR A 645 -7.67 -27.48 -2.28
CA TYR A 645 -7.97 -28.78 -1.69
C TYR A 645 -7.18 -28.95 -0.40
N PRO A 646 -7.79 -28.67 0.78
CA PRO A 646 -7.17 -28.97 2.05
C PRO A 646 -7.16 -30.48 2.30
N PHE A 647 -6.07 -31.00 2.85
CA PHE A 647 -5.94 -32.41 3.23
C PHE A 647 -5.22 -32.57 4.56
N ARG A 648 -5.45 -33.73 5.19
CA ARG A 648 -4.75 -34.12 6.43
C ARG A 648 -4.20 -35.54 6.27
N PHE A 649 -2.95 -35.73 6.66
CA PHE A 649 -2.28 -37.02 6.60
C PHE A 649 -1.28 -37.18 7.75
N ASN A 650 -1.48 -38.14 8.66
CA ASN A 650 -0.58 -38.46 9.78
C ASN A 650 -0.14 -37.21 10.60
N GLY A 651 -1.08 -36.36 10.99
CA GLY A 651 -0.78 -35.12 11.75
C GLY A 651 -0.34 -33.94 10.91
N LEU A 652 0.08 -34.15 9.67
CA LEU A 652 0.38 -33.11 8.70
C LEU A 652 -0.92 -32.52 8.14
N ARG A 653 -1.06 -31.21 8.17
CA ARG A 653 -2.11 -30.49 7.44
C ARG A 653 -1.51 -29.94 6.16
N GLY A 654 -2.23 -30.03 5.06
CA GLY A 654 -1.75 -29.48 3.79
C GLY A 654 -2.88 -28.88 2.98
N GLU A 655 -2.50 -28.12 1.97
CA GLU A 655 -3.39 -27.59 0.95
C GLU A 655 -2.69 -27.58 -0.40
N LEU A 656 -3.36 -28.08 -1.42
CA LEU A 656 -2.99 -27.94 -2.82
C LEU A 656 -3.97 -26.96 -3.46
N ALA A 657 -3.49 -25.88 -4.08
CA ALA A 657 -4.36 -24.87 -4.65
C ALA A 657 -3.92 -24.43 -6.05
N LEU A 658 -4.88 -24.27 -6.94
CA LEU A 658 -4.71 -23.64 -8.24
C LEU A 658 -5.29 -22.24 -8.19
N THR A 659 -4.50 -21.24 -8.55
CA THR A 659 -4.95 -19.84 -8.69
C THR A 659 -4.77 -19.41 -10.14
N VAL A 660 -5.78 -18.74 -10.68
CA VAL A 660 -5.76 -18.14 -12.02
C VAL A 660 -6.24 -16.72 -11.93
N GLN A 661 -5.40 -15.77 -12.33
CA GLN A 661 -5.74 -14.36 -12.47
C GLN A 661 -6.01 -14.02 -13.94
N SER A 662 -6.85 -13.01 -14.18
CA SER A 662 -7.28 -12.57 -15.52
C SER A 662 -7.92 -13.70 -16.36
N LEU A 663 -8.89 -14.42 -15.76
CA LEU A 663 -9.63 -15.51 -16.43
C LEU A 663 -10.28 -15.07 -17.74
N ASN A 664 -10.74 -13.83 -17.81
CA ASN A 664 -11.38 -13.24 -18.99
C ASN A 664 -10.42 -12.86 -20.11
N GLY A 665 -9.12 -13.16 -19.93
CA GLY A 665 -8.08 -12.86 -20.90
C GLY A 665 -7.33 -11.56 -20.67
N THR A 666 -6.53 -11.18 -21.64
CA THR A 666 -5.64 -10.02 -21.58
C THR A 666 -6.43 -8.70 -21.55
N HIS A 667 -6.04 -7.79 -20.67
CA HIS A 667 -6.57 -6.44 -20.59
C HIS A 667 -5.45 -5.43 -20.30
N SER A 668 -5.72 -4.15 -20.42
CA SER A 668 -4.74 -3.09 -20.13
C SER A 668 -5.15 -2.30 -18.90
N GLU A 669 -4.26 -2.23 -17.91
CA GLU A 669 -4.43 -1.40 -16.72
C GLU A 669 -3.58 -0.13 -16.76
N TYR A 670 -2.71 0.00 -17.77
CA TYR A 670 -1.79 1.13 -17.91
C TYR A 670 -1.53 1.44 -19.38
N LYS A 671 -1.69 2.70 -19.77
CA LYS A 671 -1.43 3.21 -21.10
C LYS A 671 -0.66 4.53 -21.03
N SER A 672 0.45 4.62 -21.73
CA SER A 672 1.19 5.87 -21.90
C SER A 672 0.81 6.54 -23.21
N SER A 673 0.57 7.87 -23.20
CA SER A 673 0.28 8.65 -24.41
C SER A 673 1.53 9.02 -25.20
N ILE A 674 2.72 8.98 -24.57
CA ILE A 674 3.95 9.49 -25.17
C ILE A 674 4.70 8.40 -25.94
N ASN A 675 4.85 7.22 -25.37
CA ASN A 675 5.83 6.25 -25.86
C ASN A 675 5.25 4.88 -26.21
N ASN A 676 4.01 4.63 -25.84
CA ASN A 676 3.37 3.35 -26.16
C ASN A 676 1.84 3.47 -26.17
N PRO A 677 1.23 3.66 -27.36
CA PRO A 677 -0.22 3.81 -27.49
C PRO A 677 -1.01 2.56 -27.09
N ASP A 678 -0.37 1.38 -27.11
CA ASP A 678 -1.06 0.11 -26.90
C ASP A 678 -1.14 -0.33 -25.45
N GLY A 679 -0.39 0.34 -24.56
CA GLY A 679 -0.41 0.12 -23.13
C GLY A 679 0.23 -1.19 -22.68
N ARG A 680 0.42 -1.32 -21.40
CA ARG A 680 0.88 -2.56 -20.75
C ARG A 680 -0.28 -3.55 -20.64
N LEU A 681 -0.07 -4.73 -21.14
CA LEU A 681 -1.06 -5.80 -21.14
C LEU A 681 -0.89 -6.68 -19.90
N VAL A 682 -1.95 -6.78 -19.11
CA VAL A 682 -2.05 -7.76 -18.02
C VAL A 682 -2.62 -9.04 -18.60
N GLU A 683 -1.77 -10.07 -18.67
CA GLU A 683 -2.10 -11.38 -19.23
C GLU A 683 -2.62 -12.33 -18.13
N ARG A 684 -3.15 -13.47 -18.57
CA ARG A 684 -3.54 -14.54 -17.66
C ARG A 684 -2.31 -15.07 -16.93
N ARG A 685 -2.37 -15.04 -15.61
CA ARG A 685 -1.38 -15.62 -14.72
C ARG A 685 -1.99 -16.82 -13.99
N GLN A 686 -1.21 -17.86 -13.84
CA GLN A 686 -1.68 -19.07 -13.13
C GLN A 686 -0.53 -19.74 -12.41
N TRP A 687 -0.82 -20.25 -11.24
CA TRP A 687 0.14 -21.01 -10.44
C TRP A 687 -0.53 -22.08 -9.60
N LEU A 688 0.23 -23.13 -9.34
CA LEU A 688 -0.10 -24.19 -8.39
C LEU A 688 0.69 -23.95 -7.11
N SER A 689 0.00 -23.96 -5.98
CA SER A 689 0.59 -23.80 -4.64
C SER A 689 0.42 -25.08 -3.83
N LEU A 690 1.46 -25.46 -3.11
CA LEU A 690 1.42 -26.51 -2.08
C LEU A 690 1.81 -25.89 -0.75
N ARG A 691 0.99 -26.10 0.28
CA ARG A 691 1.28 -25.74 1.66
C ARG A 691 1.23 -26.99 2.54
N LEU A 692 2.16 -27.08 3.47
CA LEU A 692 2.28 -28.15 4.46
C LEU A 692 2.53 -27.51 5.84
N ASP A 693 1.70 -27.85 6.82
CA ASP A 693 1.79 -27.40 8.21
C ASP A 693 1.91 -28.63 9.14
N TYR A 694 2.97 -28.65 9.97
CA TYR A 694 3.29 -29.74 10.92
C TYR A 694 3.36 -29.23 12.34
#